data_b2ac8fd815cbf72d43a6450f0f9fbf02
#
_entry.id   b2ac8fd815cbf72d43a6450f0f9fbf02
#
_cell.length_a   1.000
_cell.length_b   1.000
_cell.length_c   1.000
_cell.angle_alpha   90.00
_cell.angle_beta   90.00
_cell.angle_gamma   90.00
#
_symmetry.space_group_name_H-M   'P 1'
#
loop_
_entity.id
_entity.type
_entity.pdbx_description
1 polymer ?
#
loop_
_entity_poly.entity_id
_entity_poly.type
_entity_poly.pdbx_seq_one_letter_code
_entity_poly.pdbx_strand_id
1 'polypeptide(L)'
;MSAAVAAASGTGLAGLAQAADDNRPDKWVKGVCRYCGTGCGVMVGVKNGKAVAIQGDPNNHNAGLLCLKGSMLIPVLNSRERVTQPMLRRQKGGKLEPVSWDEALDLMAKKFRASIDTYGPNSVAWYGSGQCLTEETYVANKIFKGGFGTNNVDGNPRLCMASAVGGYLTSFGKDEPMGTYADIDHASCFFIIGSNTSEAHPVLFRRIARRKQMEPGVKIIVADPRRTNTSRIADLHIAFRPGTDLALMHSMAWVIINEELDNPRFWQRYVNFMGVDGKPSDFEGYKAFLENFRPEKAAEICRIPVEQIYAAARAFAESPATMSLWCMGINQRVQGVFANNLIHNLHLLTGQICRPGATPFSLTGQPNACGGVRDGGALSHLLPAGRMVANPKHRAEMEQLWGLPEGRIAPKPGCHTVALFEALGRGDVKCMLICETNPAQTLPNLNKFHKAMSNPESFIVCIEAFPDAVTLQFADLVLAPAFWCERDGVYGCGERRYALTEKAVEPPAQCRPTVNTLVEFAKRAGVDPKLVNFRNAEDVWNEWRMVSKGTTYDFSGMTRDRLRKESGLIWPCPGEDHPGTNLRYVRGQDPNVPADHPDRFFFYGKPDGKAVIWMRPYKGAAEEPDAEYPLYLTSMRVIDHWHTATMTGKVPELQKANPAAYVEINPQDAEKAGIRQDDTVIVETRRAAMELPARVSDVCRPGLIAVPFFDPKKLVNKFFLDAFDPASQEPEYKICAARIRKA
;
A
#
# COMPACT_ATOMS: atom_id res chain seq x y z
N MET A 1 39.30 -11.08 42.35
CA MET A 1 38.00 -11.70 42.10
C MET A 1 38.02 -12.35 40.73
N SER A 2 38.66 -13.49 40.66
CA SER A 2 38.82 -14.21 39.40
C SER A 2 39.15 -15.65 39.76
N ALA A 3 38.16 -16.55 39.88
CA ALA A 3 38.30 -18.01 39.95
C ALA A 3 37.06 -18.76 40.43
N ALA A 4 35.83 -18.25 40.26
CA ALA A 4 34.59 -18.96 40.66
C ALA A 4 33.49 -19.00 39.59
N VAL A 5 33.81 -18.81 38.32
CA VAL A 5 32.80 -18.87 37.20
C VAL A 5 33.05 -20.05 36.24
N ALA A 6 34.04 -20.88 36.48
CA ALA A 6 34.46 -21.93 35.50
C ALA A 6 33.90 -23.36 35.72
N ALA A 7 33.01 -23.60 36.68
CA ALA A 7 32.57 -24.96 37.00
C ALA A 7 31.04 -25.25 36.78
N ALA A 8 30.25 -24.29 36.24
CA ALA A 8 28.82 -24.50 36.00
C ALA A 8 28.42 -24.49 34.50
N SER A 9 29.37 -24.53 33.58
CA SER A 9 29.12 -24.32 32.15
C SER A 9 29.20 -25.55 31.23
N GLY A 10 29.56 -26.70 31.74
CA GLY A 10 29.75 -27.89 30.89
C GLY A 10 28.47 -28.54 30.35
N THR A 11 27.40 -28.56 31.15
CA THR A 11 26.14 -29.20 30.78
C THR A 11 25.16 -28.22 30.10
N GLY A 12 25.28 -26.91 30.37
CA GLY A 12 24.45 -25.89 29.78
C GLY A 12 24.81 -25.58 28.32
N LEU A 13 26.09 -25.56 27.97
CA LEU A 13 26.58 -25.32 26.62
C LEU A 13 26.31 -26.50 25.67
N ALA A 14 26.48 -27.73 26.16
CA ALA A 14 26.14 -28.93 25.39
C ALA A 14 24.62 -29.05 25.12
N GLY A 15 23.78 -28.72 26.12
CA GLY A 15 22.33 -28.67 25.96
C GLY A 15 21.86 -27.55 25.04
N LEU A 16 22.50 -26.39 25.04
CA LEU A 16 22.23 -25.28 24.10
C LEU A 16 22.72 -25.61 22.69
N ALA A 17 23.88 -26.26 22.53
CA ALA A 17 24.37 -26.73 21.24
C ALA A 17 23.50 -27.85 20.67
N GLN A 18 23.03 -28.77 21.49
CA GLN A 18 22.13 -29.86 21.08
C GLN A 18 20.73 -29.35 20.75
N ALA A 19 20.18 -28.38 21.50
CA ALA A 19 18.94 -27.70 21.19
C ALA A 19 19.05 -26.81 19.91
N ALA A 20 20.23 -26.26 19.60
CA ALA A 20 20.51 -25.54 18.37
C ALA A 20 20.62 -26.49 17.17
N ASP A 21 21.18 -27.67 17.33
CA ASP A 21 21.24 -28.72 16.29
C ASP A 21 19.87 -29.37 16.07
N ASP A 22 19.06 -29.50 17.12
CA ASP A 22 17.69 -30.01 17.03
C ASP A 22 16.75 -29.10 16.25
N ASN A 23 17.06 -27.83 16.10
CA ASN A 23 16.26 -26.86 15.33
C ASN A 23 16.88 -26.45 13.98
N ARG A 24 17.99 -27.06 13.56
CA ARG A 24 18.58 -26.76 12.26
C ARG A 24 17.66 -27.23 11.13
N PRO A 25 17.29 -26.33 10.17
CA PRO A 25 16.43 -26.70 9.05
C PRO A 25 17.03 -27.80 8.16
N ASP A 26 16.21 -28.74 7.70
CA ASP A 26 16.59 -29.75 6.71
C ASP A 26 16.69 -29.12 5.31
N LYS A 27 15.85 -28.12 5.04
CA LYS A 27 15.84 -27.38 3.76
C LYS A 27 15.42 -25.93 3.98
N TRP A 28 15.83 -25.07 3.02
CA TRP A 28 15.41 -23.70 2.91
C TRP A 28 14.56 -23.49 1.66
N VAL A 29 13.40 -22.82 1.82
CA VAL A 29 12.43 -22.56 0.75
C VAL A 29 12.29 -21.06 0.55
N LYS A 30 12.34 -20.61 -0.70
CA LYS A 30 12.19 -19.19 -1.06
C LYS A 30 10.77 -18.69 -0.82
N GLY A 31 10.67 -17.44 -0.37
CA GLY A 31 9.41 -16.75 -0.22
C GLY A 31 9.58 -15.24 -0.24
N VAL A 32 8.47 -14.55 -0.10
CA VAL A 32 8.41 -13.08 0.02
C VAL A 32 7.81 -12.72 1.37
N CYS A 33 8.39 -11.74 2.05
CA CYS A 33 7.86 -11.22 3.30
C CYS A 33 6.44 -10.68 3.11
N ARG A 34 5.52 -11.10 3.98
CA ARG A 34 4.09 -10.80 3.85
C ARG A 34 3.70 -9.39 4.36
N TYR A 35 4.62 -8.58 4.85
CA TYR A 35 4.25 -7.30 5.45
C TYR A 35 4.24 -6.14 4.46
N CYS A 36 5.30 -5.39 4.31
CA CYS A 36 5.24 -4.14 3.56
C CYS A 36 5.62 -4.28 2.09
N GLY A 37 5.33 -3.22 1.33
CA GLY A 37 5.60 -3.11 -0.11
C GLY A 37 7.08 -3.07 -0.50
N THR A 38 8.00 -3.12 0.49
CA THR A 38 9.40 -3.43 0.21
C THR A 38 9.55 -4.79 -0.47
N GLY A 39 8.69 -5.78 -0.12
CA GLY A 39 8.71 -7.10 -0.77
C GLY A 39 10.00 -7.86 -0.54
N CYS A 40 10.55 -7.80 0.68
CA CYS A 40 11.81 -8.48 1.03
C CYS A 40 11.74 -9.98 0.70
N GLY A 41 12.75 -10.49 0.01
CA GLY A 41 12.94 -11.92 -0.16
C GLY A 41 13.28 -12.58 1.17
N VAL A 42 12.69 -13.74 1.43
CA VAL A 42 12.94 -14.55 2.61
C VAL A 42 13.25 -15.99 2.23
N MET A 43 14.01 -16.64 3.11
CA MET A 43 14.22 -18.08 3.11
C MET A 43 13.55 -18.66 4.34
N VAL A 44 12.61 -19.57 4.16
CA VAL A 44 11.90 -20.29 5.23
C VAL A 44 12.60 -21.61 5.49
N GLY A 45 13.12 -21.78 6.69
CA GLY A 45 13.77 -23.01 7.13
C GLY A 45 12.73 -24.03 7.59
N VAL A 46 12.75 -25.20 6.99
CA VAL A 46 11.79 -26.27 7.27
C VAL A 46 12.53 -27.47 7.87
N LYS A 47 11.97 -28.04 8.94
CA LYS A 47 12.42 -29.29 9.57
C LYS A 47 11.21 -30.19 9.83
N ASN A 48 11.28 -31.44 9.39
CA ASN A 48 10.19 -32.43 9.58
C ASN A 48 8.82 -31.87 9.14
N GLY A 49 8.77 -31.13 8.00
CA GLY A 49 7.54 -30.55 7.47
C GLY A 49 7.02 -29.30 8.21
N LYS A 50 7.73 -28.80 9.20
CA LYS A 50 7.37 -27.59 9.96
C LYS A 50 8.33 -26.45 9.68
N ALA A 51 7.81 -25.23 9.58
CA ALA A 51 8.64 -24.03 9.50
C ALA A 51 9.23 -23.73 10.89
N VAL A 52 10.56 -23.69 10.97
CA VAL A 52 11.29 -23.54 12.25
C VAL A 52 12.20 -22.31 12.27
N ALA A 53 12.55 -21.76 11.10
CA ALA A 53 13.46 -20.63 10.98
C ALA A 53 13.10 -19.72 9.81
N ILE A 54 13.56 -18.48 9.85
CA ILE A 54 13.46 -17.51 8.76
C ILE A 54 14.72 -16.66 8.70
N GLN A 55 15.16 -16.39 7.49
CA GLN A 55 16.23 -15.40 7.21
C GLN A 55 15.91 -14.64 5.94
N GLY A 56 16.55 -13.48 5.73
CA GLY A 56 16.43 -12.77 4.46
C GLY A 56 17.16 -13.50 3.33
N ASP A 57 16.62 -13.41 2.12
CA ASP A 57 17.29 -13.92 0.92
C ASP A 57 18.46 -12.98 0.56
N PRO A 58 19.72 -13.44 0.60
CA PRO A 58 20.88 -12.60 0.29
C PRO A 58 20.94 -12.18 -1.18
N ASN A 59 20.25 -12.91 -2.08
CA ASN A 59 20.24 -12.65 -3.50
C ASN A 59 19.09 -11.70 -3.93
N ASN A 60 18.23 -11.28 -3.01
CA ASN A 60 17.15 -10.34 -3.28
C ASN A 60 17.58 -8.91 -2.94
N HIS A 61 16.78 -7.91 -3.38
CA HIS A 61 17.07 -6.47 -3.16
C HIS A 61 17.26 -6.07 -1.69
N ASN A 62 16.77 -6.85 -0.74
CA ASN A 62 17.00 -6.65 0.68
C ASN A 62 18.35 -7.19 1.19
N ALA A 63 19.14 -7.84 0.34
CA ALA A 63 20.50 -8.35 0.64
C ALA A 63 20.57 -9.10 1.98
N GLY A 64 19.62 -9.99 2.25
CA GLY A 64 19.53 -10.77 3.49
C GLY A 64 18.98 -10.00 4.70
N LEU A 65 18.68 -8.71 4.59
CA LEU A 65 18.15 -7.92 5.70
C LEU A 65 16.66 -8.16 5.91
N LEU A 66 16.25 -8.29 7.17
CA LEU A 66 14.86 -8.26 7.60
C LEU A 66 14.66 -7.21 8.70
N CYS A 67 13.45 -6.70 8.79
CA CYS A 67 13.03 -5.88 9.92
C CYS A 67 12.48 -6.76 11.05
N LEU A 68 12.25 -6.16 12.23
CA LEU A 68 11.70 -6.84 13.40
C LEU A 68 10.46 -7.70 13.06
N LYS A 69 9.49 -7.14 12.34
CA LYS A 69 8.28 -7.88 11.93
C LYS A 69 8.60 -9.06 10.99
N GLY A 70 9.45 -8.81 10.01
CA GLY A 70 9.82 -9.83 9.00
C GLY A 70 10.55 -11.03 9.61
N SER A 71 11.40 -10.80 10.63
CA SER A 71 12.08 -11.88 11.36
C SER A 71 11.16 -12.70 12.27
N MET A 72 9.93 -12.20 12.54
CA MET A 72 8.95 -12.84 13.42
C MET A 72 7.77 -13.48 12.65
N LEU A 73 7.93 -13.84 11.37
CA LEU A 73 6.85 -14.47 10.58
C LEU A 73 6.57 -15.93 10.96
N ILE A 74 7.55 -16.67 11.47
CA ILE A 74 7.37 -18.08 11.85
C ILE A 74 6.36 -18.24 12.99
N PRO A 75 6.38 -17.48 14.10
CA PRO A 75 5.34 -17.51 15.11
C PRO A 75 3.92 -17.22 14.56
N VAL A 76 3.79 -16.32 13.57
CA VAL A 76 2.51 -16.03 12.92
C VAL A 76 2.00 -17.24 12.15
N LEU A 77 2.88 -17.88 11.34
CA LEU A 77 2.55 -19.09 10.57
C LEU A 77 2.12 -20.24 11.47
N ASN A 78 2.87 -20.46 12.55
CA ASN A 78 2.65 -21.53 13.51
C ASN A 78 1.58 -21.21 14.58
N SER A 79 0.88 -20.08 14.47
CA SER A 79 -0.19 -19.72 15.40
C SER A 79 -1.28 -20.78 15.46
N ARG A 80 -1.68 -21.16 16.68
CA ARG A 80 -2.80 -22.07 16.91
C ARG A 80 -4.16 -21.39 16.70
N GLU A 81 -4.20 -20.09 16.67
CA GLU A 81 -5.40 -19.29 16.44
C GLU A 81 -5.62 -19.08 14.93
N ARG A 82 -6.00 -20.16 14.25
CA ARG A 82 -6.26 -20.15 12.81
C ARG A 82 -7.68 -20.61 12.51
N VAL A 83 -8.30 -19.99 11.50
CA VAL A 83 -9.48 -20.56 10.86
C VAL A 83 -9.01 -21.74 10.01
N THR A 84 -9.35 -22.97 10.40
CA THR A 84 -8.83 -24.20 9.77
C THR A 84 -9.89 -24.98 8.99
N GLN A 85 -11.15 -24.55 9.00
CA GLN A 85 -12.27 -25.09 8.23
C GLN A 85 -13.29 -24.00 7.97
N PRO A 86 -14.19 -24.16 6.98
CA PRO A 86 -15.26 -23.19 6.73
C PRO A 86 -16.19 -23.05 7.95
N MET A 87 -16.63 -21.80 8.19
CA MET A 87 -17.52 -21.46 9.32
C MET A 87 -18.72 -20.69 8.78
N LEU A 88 -19.93 -21.08 9.13
CA LEU A 88 -21.19 -20.48 8.69
C LEU A 88 -21.95 -19.89 9.85
N ARG A 89 -22.51 -18.71 9.67
CA ARG A 89 -23.45 -18.05 10.55
C ARG A 89 -24.87 -18.30 10.04
N ARG A 90 -25.63 -19.13 10.75
CA ARG A 90 -26.99 -19.52 10.33
C ARG A 90 -27.98 -18.35 10.35
N GLN A 91 -27.77 -17.39 11.24
CA GLN A 91 -28.58 -16.17 11.36
C GLN A 91 -27.66 -14.96 11.56
N LYS A 92 -27.97 -13.85 10.92
CA LYS A 92 -27.21 -12.60 11.06
C LYS A 92 -27.01 -12.25 12.53
N GLY A 93 -25.77 -11.96 12.95
CA GLY A 93 -25.43 -11.70 14.35
C GLY A 93 -25.31 -12.93 15.27
N GLY A 94 -25.65 -14.15 14.80
CA GLY A 94 -25.48 -15.40 15.54
C GLY A 94 -24.02 -15.86 15.65
N LYS A 95 -23.78 -17.07 16.11
CA LYS A 95 -22.44 -17.68 16.19
C LYS A 95 -22.00 -18.25 14.83
N LEU A 96 -20.69 -18.26 14.58
CA LEU A 96 -20.09 -18.99 13.48
C LEU A 96 -19.93 -20.47 13.89
N GLU A 97 -20.44 -21.38 13.06
CA GLU A 97 -20.42 -22.84 13.28
C GLU A 97 -19.63 -23.52 12.17
N PRO A 98 -18.87 -24.58 12.44
CA PRO A 98 -18.17 -25.34 11.42
C PRO A 98 -19.12 -25.95 10.40
N VAL A 99 -18.75 -25.89 9.12
CA VAL A 99 -19.46 -26.55 8.03
C VAL A 99 -18.48 -27.22 7.07
N SER A 100 -18.97 -28.10 6.21
CA SER A 100 -18.14 -28.70 5.18
C SER A 100 -17.82 -27.67 4.07
N TRP A 101 -16.75 -27.93 3.30
CA TRP A 101 -16.42 -27.13 2.12
C TRP A 101 -17.55 -27.17 1.07
N ASP A 102 -18.20 -28.32 0.89
CA ASP A 102 -19.30 -28.44 -0.07
C ASP A 102 -20.49 -27.60 0.36
N GLU A 103 -20.92 -27.69 1.63
CA GLU A 103 -22.01 -26.83 2.15
C GLU A 103 -21.67 -25.35 2.01
N ALA A 104 -20.44 -24.97 2.34
CA ALA A 104 -19.99 -23.57 2.25
C ALA A 104 -20.01 -23.03 0.82
N LEU A 105 -19.43 -23.77 -0.12
CA LEU A 105 -19.32 -23.33 -1.51
C LEU A 105 -20.64 -23.42 -2.27
N ASP A 106 -21.49 -24.43 -1.99
CA ASP A 106 -22.84 -24.55 -2.57
C ASP A 106 -23.74 -23.40 -2.10
N LEU A 107 -23.70 -23.07 -0.82
CA LEU A 107 -24.45 -21.94 -0.27
C LEU A 107 -23.99 -20.62 -0.88
N MET A 108 -22.64 -20.40 -0.93
CA MET A 108 -22.05 -19.20 -1.51
C MET A 108 -22.47 -19.07 -2.99
N ALA A 109 -22.29 -20.11 -3.78
CA ALA A 109 -22.65 -20.12 -5.20
C ALA A 109 -24.15 -19.85 -5.44
N LYS A 110 -25.02 -20.52 -4.67
CA LYS A 110 -26.47 -20.33 -4.71
C LYS A 110 -26.86 -18.87 -4.38
N LYS A 111 -26.28 -18.27 -3.32
CA LYS A 111 -26.58 -16.90 -2.91
C LYS A 111 -26.14 -15.88 -3.97
N PHE A 112 -24.90 -16.03 -4.48
CA PHE A 112 -24.39 -15.13 -5.53
C PHE A 112 -25.19 -15.27 -6.83
N ARG A 113 -25.49 -16.49 -7.27
CA ARG A 113 -26.27 -16.71 -8.49
C ARG A 113 -27.68 -16.15 -8.38
N ALA A 114 -28.38 -16.47 -7.28
CA ALA A 114 -29.73 -15.94 -7.02
C ALA A 114 -29.76 -14.40 -6.98
N SER A 115 -28.73 -13.79 -6.40
CA SER A 115 -28.60 -12.33 -6.38
C SER A 115 -28.45 -11.75 -7.79
N ILE A 116 -27.58 -12.36 -8.61
CA ILE A 116 -27.36 -11.93 -10.00
C ILE A 116 -28.65 -12.10 -10.82
N ASP A 117 -29.33 -13.23 -10.69
CA ASP A 117 -30.54 -13.55 -11.46
C ASP A 117 -31.71 -12.62 -11.11
N THR A 118 -31.80 -12.20 -9.83
CA THR A 118 -32.90 -11.35 -9.35
C THR A 118 -32.62 -9.86 -9.53
N TYR A 119 -31.40 -9.42 -9.23
CA TYR A 119 -31.06 -7.99 -9.14
C TYR A 119 -30.01 -7.53 -10.16
N GLY A 120 -29.52 -8.45 -11.00
CA GLY A 120 -28.49 -8.18 -11.98
C GLY A 120 -27.06 -8.29 -11.44
N PRO A 121 -26.05 -8.23 -12.33
CA PRO A 121 -24.66 -8.51 -12.02
C PRO A 121 -24.03 -7.55 -10.98
N ASN A 122 -24.51 -6.31 -10.88
CA ASN A 122 -23.98 -5.33 -9.93
C ASN A 122 -24.45 -5.54 -8.49
N SER A 123 -25.33 -6.51 -8.23
CA SER A 123 -25.74 -6.92 -6.89
C SER A 123 -24.69 -7.76 -6.14
N VAL A 124 -23.62 -8.16 -6.83
CA VAL A 124 -22.51 -8.88 -6.23
C VAL A 124 -21.21 -8.10 -6.36
N ALA A 125 -20.29 -8.30 -5.39
CA ALA A 125 -19.04 -7.55 -5.32
C ALA A 125 -17.89 -8.40 -4.77
N TRP A 126 -16.66 -8.02 -5.17
CA TRP A 126 -15.42 -8.49 -4.57
C TRP A 126 -14.64 -7.32 -3.97
N TYR A 127 -14.19 -7.49 -2.73
CA TYR A 127 -13.32 -6.55 -2.03
C TYR A 127 -12.03 -7.26 -1.61
N GLY A 128 -10.95 -6.97 -2.32
CA GLY A 128 -9.68 -7.65 -2.16
C GLY A 128 -8.61 -6.88 -1.42
N SER A 129 -7.41 -7.45 -1.45
CA SER A 129 -6.29 -6.98 -0.67
C SER A 129 -4.97 -7.01 -1.45
N GLY A 130 -4.09 -6.06 -1.13
CA GLY A 130 -2.68 -6.18 -1.47
C GLY A 130 -1.92 -7.22 -0.62
N GLN A 131 -2.62 -8.03 0.17
CA GLN A 131 -2.08 -9.23 0.85
C GLN A 131 -2.29 -10.50 0.04
N CYS A 132 -3.26 -10.51 -0.89
CA CYS A 132 -3.49 -11.62 -1.79
C CYS A 132 -2.31 -11.84 -2.74
N LEU A 133 -2.13 -13.06 -3.22
CA LEU A 133 -1.22 -13.36 -4.33
C LEU A 133 -1.70 -12.71 -5.63
N THR A 134 -0.80 -12.47 -6.57
CA THR A 134 -1.14 -11.94 -7.90
C THR A 134 -2.18 -12.82 -8.60
N GLU A 135 -2.01 -14.12 -8.51
CA GLU A 135 -2.89 -15.13 -9.09
C GLU A 135 -4.31 -15.07 -8.51
N GLU A 136 -4.44 -14.83 -7.20
CA GLU A 136 -5.74 -14.75 -6.52
C GLU A 136 -6.55 -13.54 -6.98
N THR A 137 -5.89 -12.40 -7.10
CA THR A 137 -6.54 -11.17 -7.58
C THR A 137 -6.87 -11.24 -9.06
N TYR A 138 -6.01 -11.85 -9.88
CA TYR A 138 -6.28 -12.07 -11.30
C TYR A 138 -7.49 -12.99 -11.52
N VAL A 139 -7.58 -14.11 -10.80
CA VAL A 139 -8.72 -15.04 -10.88
C VAL A 139 -10.00 -14.36 -10.43
N ALA A 140 -9.97 -13.61 -9.30
CA ALA A 140 -11.13 -12.88 -8.83
C ALA A 140 -11.62 -11.85 -9.87
N ASN A 141 -10.70 -11.07 -10.45
CA ASN A 141 -11.01 -10.11 -11.50
C ASN A 141 -11.69 -10.78 -12.71
N LYS A 142 -11.15 -11.93 -13.15
CA LYS A 142 -11.67 -12.72 -14.26
C LYS A 142 -13.08 -13.28 -13.97
N ILE A 143 -13.32 -13.79 -12.74
CA ILE A 143 -14.62 -14.28 -12.31
C ILE A 143 -15.68 -13.17 -12.29
N PHE A 144 -15.36 -12.05 -11.62
CA PHE A 144 -16.38 -11.00 -11.43
C PHE A 144 -16.62 -10.21 -12.71
N LYS A 145 -15.58 -9.75 -13.42
CA LYS A 145 -15.74 -8.95 -14.63
C LYS A 145 -16.10 -9.79 -15.85
N GLY A 146 -15.39 -10.89 -16.08
CA GLY A 146 -15.64 -11.79 -17.19
C GLY A 146 -16.80 -12.75 -16.94
N GLY A 147 -16.80 -13.43 -15.81
CA GLY A 147 -17.78 -14.46 -15.45
C GLY A 147 -19.15 -13.90 -15.07
N PHE A 148 -19.21 -13.01 -14.08
CA PHE A 148 -20.48 -12.41 -13.61
C PHE A 148 -20.91 -11.18 -14.41
N GLY A 149 -19.97 -10.43 -15.00
CA GLY A 149 -20.26 -9.23 -15.78
C GLY A 149 -20.40 -7.97 -14.92
N THR A 150 -19.79 -7.93 -13.73
CA THR A 150 -19.79 -6.78 -12.86
C THR A 150 -18.39 -6.19 -12.67
N ASN A 151 -18.29 -4.86 -12.68
CA ASN A 151 -17.07 -4.13 -12.32
C ASN A 151 -17.05 -3.71 -10.84
N ASN A 152 -17.93 -4.23 -9.98
CA ASN A 152 -17.87 -4.05 -8.53
C ASN A 152 -16.74 -4.90 -7.92
N VAL A 153 -15.54 -4.60 -8.37
CA VAL A 153 -14.27 -5.21 -7.97
C VAL A 153 -13.37 -4.08 -7.49
N ASP A 154 -13.11 -4.00 -6.20
CA ASP A 154 -12.19 -3.00 -5.65
C ASP A 154 -11.42 -3.62 -4.47
N GLY A 155 -10.56 -2.87 -3.81
CA GLY A 155 -9.74 -3.42 -2.75
C GLY A 155 -9.09 -2.35 -1.87
N ASN A 156 -8.47 -2.80 -0.78
CA ASN A 156 -7.85 -1.91 0.18
C ASN A 156 -6.69 -1.03 -0.36
N PRO A 157 -6.03 -1.32 -1.50
CA PRO A 157 -5.13 -0.35 -2.13
C PRO A 157 -5.81 0.96 -2.54
N ARG A 158 -7.14 0.97 -2.74
CA ARG A 158 -7.94 2.20 -2.90
C ARG A 158 -7.80 3.14 -1.71
N LEU A 159 -7.68 2.61 -0.50
CA LEU A 159 -7.54 3.35 0.75
C LEU A 159 -6.08 3.72 1.06
N CYS A 160 -5.14 3.45 0.12
CA CYS A 160 -3.70 3.46 0.41
C CYS A 160 -2.89 4.22 -0.63
N MET A 161 -3.04 3.91 -1.92
CA MET A 161 -2.16 4.35 -2.99
C MET A 161 -2.88 5.03 -4.15
N ALA A 162 -4.19 5.15 -4.10
CA ALA A 162 -4.97 5.66 -5.22
C ALA A 162 -4.59 7.10 -5.62
N SER A 163 -4.20 7.92 -4.65
CA SER A 163 -3.74 9.30 -4.93
C SER A 163 -2.38 9.32 -5.63
N ALA A 164 -1.46 8.41 -5.29
CA ALA A 164 -0.21 8.26 -6.03
C ALA A 164 -0.46 7.79 -7.46
N VAL A 165 -1.35 6.81 -7.64
CA VAL A 165 -1.82 6.36 -8.98
C VAL A 165 -2.32 7.54 -9.80
N GLY A 166 -3.24 8.34 -9.22
CA GLY A 166 -3.77 9.56 -9.87
C GLY A 166 -2.69 10.58 -10.21
N GLY A 167 -1.70 10.74 -9.33
CA GLY A 167 -0.55 11.60 -9.54
C GLY A 167 0.32 11.15 -10.71
N TYR A 168 0.72 9.88 -10.74
CA TYR A 168 1.50 9.31 -11.86
C TYR A 168 0.73 9.38 -13.18
N LEU A 169 -0.54 8.97 -13.21
CA LEU A 169 -1.37 9.02 -14.42
C LEU A 169 -1.52 10.44 -14.97
N THR A 170 -1.74 11.42 -14.11
CA THR A 170 -1.92 12.81 -14.54
C THR A 170 -0.61 13.45 -14.98
N SER A 171 0.52 13.14 -14.36
CA SER A 171 1.84 13.68 -14.73
C SER A 171 2.49 12.92 -15.91
N PHE A 172 2.44 11.58 -15.93
CA PHE A 172 3.21 10.75 -16.87
C PHE A 172 2.35 9.85 -17.77
N GLY A 173 1.06 9.73 -17.48
CA GLY A 173 0.11 8.90 -18.25
C GLY A 173 0.14 7.41 -17.90
N LYS A 174 1.04 6.97 -17.02
CA LYS A 174 1.14 5.60 -16.53
C LYS A 174 1.34 5.58 -15.02
N ASP A 175 0.74 4.61 -14.34
CA ASP A 175 0.92 4.39 -12.90
C ASP A 175 2.11 3.44 -12.66
N GLU A 176 3.29 4.03 -12.53
CA GLU A 176 4.50 3.26 -12.26
C GLU A 176 5.64 4.15 -11.71
N PRO A 177 6.43 3.68 -10.74
CA PRO A 177 7.66 4.34 -10.37
C PRO A 177 8.68 4.23 -11.52
N MET A 178 9.44 5.29 -11.76
CA MET A 178 10.42 5.35 -12.85
C MET A 178 11.72 4.65 -12.52
N GLY A 179 12.06 4.55 -11.25
CA GLY A 179 13.26 3.93 -10.72
C GLY A 179 12.98 2.69 -9.90
N THR A 180 13.98 2.29 -9.14
CA THR A 180 13.97 1.11 -8.27
C THR A 180 14.56 1.43 -6.89
N TYR A 181 14.55 0.48 -5.97
CA TYR A 181 15.22 0.64 -4.68
C TYR A 181 16.74 0.77 -4.78
N ALA A 182 17.34 0.37 -5.92
CA ALA A 182 18.77 0.59 -6.18
C ALA A 182 19.12 2.08 -6.25
N ASP A 183 18.19 2.94 -6.62
CA ASP A 183 18.39 4.39 -6.67
C ASP A 183 18.77 4.99 -5.28
N ILE A 184 18.40 4.33 -4.20
CA ILE A 184 18.82 4.73 -2.83
C ILE A 184 20.35 4.79 -2.71
N ASP A 185 21.07 3.88 -3.36
CA ASP A 185 22.53 3.81 -3.27
C ASP A 185 23.24 4.89 -4.10
N HIS A 186 22.51 5.54 -5.01
CA HIS A 186 23.02 6.57 -5.93
C HIS A 186 22.54 7.99 -5.57
N ALA A 187 21.52 8.12 -4.72
CA ALA A 187 20.97 9.43 -4.34
C ALA A 187 21.98 10.26 -3.54
N SER A 188 22.02 11.55 -3.82
CA SER A 188 22.79 12.57 -3.08
C SER A 188 21.90 13.43 -2.19
N CYS A 189 20.59 13.45 -2.48
CA CYS A 189 19.57 14.08 -1.65
C CYS A 189 18.34 13.18 -1.54
N PHE A 190 17.81 13.06 -0.34
CA PHE A 190 16.51 12.43 -0.08
C PHE A 190 15.52 13.49 0.38
N PHE A 191 14.40 13.62 -0.34
CA PHE A 191 13.24 14.39 0.10
C PHE A 191 12.15 13.44 0.56
N ILE A 192 12.05 13.23 1.88
CA ILE A 192 11.10 12.31 2.51
C ILE A 192 9.93 13.12 3.04
N ILE A 193 8.76 13.02 2.40
CA ILE A 193 7.58 13.80 2.77
C ILE A 193 6.37 12.92 3.10
N GLY A 194 5.72 13.17 4.25
CA GLY A 194 4.54 12.41 4.68
C GLY A 194 4.81 10.91 4.80
N SER A 195 6.01 10.52 5.21
CA SER A 195 6.43 9.13 5.31
C SER A 195 7.28 8.86 6.55
N ASN A 196 6.74 8.08 7.50
CA ASN A 196 7.54 7.51 8.58
C ASN A 196 8.21 6.21 8.08
N THR A 197 9.22 6.36 7.24
CA THR A 197 9.90 5.26 6.54
C THR A 197 10.56 4.28 7.49
N SER A 198 11.06 4.74 8.63
CA SER A 198 11.71 3.90 9.66
C SER A 198 10.77 2.83 10.24
N GLU A 199 9.47 3.10 10.28
CA GLU A 199 8.48 2.19 10.84
C GLU A 199 7.65 1.47 9.76
N ALA A 200 7.35 2.18 8.65
CA ALA A 200 6.55 1.64 7.56
C ALA A 200 7.36 0.76 6.59
N HIS A 201 8.63 1.12 6.32
CA HIS A 201 9.54 0.43 5.38
C HIS A 201 10.96 0.29 5.97
N PRO A 202 11.14 -0.41 7.12
CA PRO A 202 12.37 -0.33 7.91
C PRO A 202 13.63 -0.78 7.17
N VAL A 203 13.52 -1.73 6.22
CA VAL A 203 14.65 -2.22 5.43
C VAL A 203 15.15 -1.12 4.47
N LEU A 204 14.23 -0.40 3.81
CA LEU A 204 14.60 0.73 2.95
C LEU A 204 15.18 1.88 3.77
N PHE A 205 14.60 2.17 4.94
CA PHE A 205 15.15 3.19 5.85
C PHE A 205 16.59 2.87 6.30
N ARG A 206 16.87 1.60 6.64
CA ARG A 206 18.23 1.18 6.96
C ARG A 206 19.19 1.37 5.79
N ARG A 207 18.73 1.17 4.55
CA ARG A 207 19.54 1.41 3.33
C ARG A 207 19.84 2.90 3.15
N ILE A 208 18.85 3.78 3.38
CA ILE A 208 19.02 5.25 3.36
C ILE A 208 20.01 5.69 4.46
N ALA A 209 19.84 5.21 5.68
CA ALA A 209 20.73 5.52 6.80
C ALA A 209 22.17 5.07 6.52
N ARG A 210 22.34 3.87 5.94
CA ARG A 210 23.66 3.38 5.52
C ARG A 210 24.26 4.25 4.42
N ARG A 211 23.46 4.68 3.42
CA ARG A 211 23.91 5.59 2.35
C ARG A 211 24.45 6.90 2.95
N LYS A 212 23.71 7.52 3.88
CA LYS A 212 24.16 8.73 4.61
C LYS A 212 25.42 8.48 5.44
N GLN A 213 25.55 7.33 6.07
CA GLN A 213 26.73 6.97 6.88
C GLN A 213 27.98 6.80 6.02
N MET A 214 27.85 6.18 4.84
CA MET A 214 28.97 5.95 3.91
C MET A 214 29.37 7.22 3.18
N GLU A 215 28.43 8.11 2.92
CA GLU A 215 28.60 9.37 2.17
C GLU A 215 28.00 10.52 3.00
N PRO A 216 28.72 11.07 3.97
CA PRO A 216 28.20 12.14 4.87
C PRO A 216 27.68 13.39 4.14
N GLY A 217 28.14 13.63 2.91
CA GLY A 217 27.65 14.72 2.05
C GLY A 217 26.22 14.56 1.53
N VAL A 218 25.65 13.35 1.60
CA VAL A 218 24.25 13.10 1.24
C VAL A 218 23.33 13.93 2.12
N LYS A 219 22.37 14.64 1.52
CA LYS A 219 21.38 15.45 2.24
C LYS A 219 20.11 14.67 2.50
N ILE A 220 19.52 14.81 3.66
CA ILE A 220 18.22 14.21 4.03
C ILE A 220 17.30 15.30 4.54
N ILE A 221 16.24 15.57 3.77
CA ILE A 221 15.15 16.48 4.13
C ILE A 221 13.95 15.62 4.54
N VAL A 222 13.43 15.80 5.74
CA VAL A 222 12.20 15.13 6.19
C VAL A 222 11.12 16.17 6.45
N ALA A 223 10.06 16.16 5.65
CA ALA A 223 8.89 17.00 5.82
C ALA A 223 7.73 16.16 6.40
N ASP A 224 7.54 16.25 7.70
CA ASP A 224 6.51 15.53 8.44
C ASP A 224 6.13 16.32 9.69
N PRO A 225 4.82 16.51 9.99
CA PRO A 225 4.38 17.24 11.20
C PRO A 225 4.86 16.60 12.51
N ARG A 226 5.26 15.34 12.48
CA ARG A 226 5.77 14.58 13.63
C ARG A 226 7.28 14.37 13.50
N ARG A 227 8.00 14.53 14.63
CA ARG A 227 9.43 14.22 14.75
C ARG A 227 9.64 12.72 14.96
N THR A 228 9.40 11.94 13.91
CA THR A 228 9.49 10.47 13.94
C THR A 228 10.93 9.97 13.94
N ASN A 229 11.12 8.66 14.12
CA ASN A 229 12.45 8.05 13.99
C ASN A 229 13.11 8.29 12.61
N THR A 230 12.30 8.53 11.57
CA THR A 230 12.82 8.91 10.24
C THR A 230 13.55 10.24 10.27
N SER A 231 13.05 11.22 11.03
CA SER A 231 13.67 12.55 11.12
C SER A 231 14.97 12.60 11.93
N ARG A 232 15.31 11.52 12.67
CA ARG A 232 16.57 11.49 13.47
C ARG A 232 17.84 11.49 12.63
N ILE A 233 17.74 11.10 11.35
CA ILE A 233 18.88 11.14 10.41
C ILE A 233 18.80 12.31 9.43
N ALA A 234 17.81 13.19 9.59
CA ALA A 234 17.60 14.33 8.72
C ALA A 234 18.61 15.46 8.99
N ASP A 235 19.13 16.07 7.93
CA ASP A 235 19.84 17.33 8.00
C ASP A 235 18.86 18.50 8.20
N LEU A 236 17.63 18.35 7.66
CA LEU A 236 16.54 19.31 7.79
C LEU A 236 15.21 18.59 8.08
N HIS A 237 14.60 18.89 9.23
CA HIS A 237 13.25 18.44 9.56
C HIS A 237 12.28 19.62 9.50
N ILE A 238 11.26 19.50 8.65
CA ILE A 238 10.22 20.52 8.45
C ILE A 238 8.93 20.00 9.08
N ALA A 239 8.62 20.49 10.29
CA ALA A 239 7.41 20.13 11.01
C ALA A 239 6.26 21.07 10.65
N PHE A 240 5.79 21.02 9.41
CA PHE A 240 4.75 21.91 8.88
C PHE A 240 3.35 21.60 9.45
N ARG A 241 2.43 22.56 9.38
CA ARG A 241 1.03 22.38 9.78
C ARG A 241 0.37 21.32 8.90
N PRO A 242 -0.34 20.33 9.50
CA PRO A 242 -1.09 19.36 8.71
C PRO A 242 -1.99 20.03 7.67
N GLY A 243 -2.02 19.51 6.45
CA GLY A 243 -2.84 20.07 5.38
C GLY A 243 -2.18 21.10 4.49
N THR A 244 -0.94 21.46 4.74
CA THR A 244 -0.28 22.56 4.02
C THR A 244 0.84 22.09 3.08
N ASP A 245 0.88 20.82 2.75
CA ASP A 245 1.87 20.21 1.86
C ASP A 245 1.98 20.91 0.51
N LEU A 246 0.84 21.29 -0.08
CA LEU A 246 0.80 21.94 -1.37
C LEU A 246 1.47 23.33 -1.30
N ALA A 247 1.19 24.10 -0.24
CA ALA A 247 1.79 25.42 -0.06
C ALA A 247 3.32 25.32 0.09
N LEU A 248 3.81 24.34 0.85
CA LEU A 248 5.24 24.06 1.01
C LEU A 248 5.90 23.76 -0.35
N MET A 249 5.35 22.81 -1.11
CA MET A 249 5.96 22.38 -2.38
C MET A 249 5.84 23.42 -3.49
N HIS A 250 4.76 24.19 -3.55
CA HIS A 250 4.66 25.34 -4.46
C HIS A 250 5.70 26.40 -4.14
N SER A 251 5.92 26.67 -2.84
CA SER A 251 6.94 27.63 -2.44
C SER A 251 8.35 27.14 -2.74
N MET A 252 8.64 25.84 -2.58
CA MET A 252 9.92 25.28 -3.02
C MET A 252 10.10 25.46 -4.55
N ALA A 253 9.03 25.26 -5.34
CA ALA A 253 9.08 25.50 -6.79
C ALA A 253 9.31 26.99 -7.12
N TRP A 254 8.70 27.91 -6.36
CA TRP A 254 8.93 29.35 -6.48
C TRP A 254 10.41 29.68 -6.26
N VAL A 255 11.03 29.18 -5.17
CA VAL A 255 12.47 29.38 -4.89
C VAL A 255 13.33 28.82 -6.02
N ILE A 256 13.07 27.58 -6.47
CA ILE A 256 13.82 26.92 -7.55
C ILE A 256 13.85 27.79 -8.81
N ILE A 257 12.71 28.36 -9.20
CA ILE A 257 12.62 29.20 -10.40
C ILE A 257 13.27 30.57 -10.18
N ASN A 258 13.02 31.24 -9.05
CA ASN A 258 13.51 32.59 -8.83
C ASN A 258 15.01 32.68 -8.48
N GLU A 259 15.62 31.56 -8.04
CA GLU A 259 17.06 31.42 -7.86
C GLU A 259 17.76 30.75 -9.06
N GLU A 260 17.03 30.56 -10.17
CA GLU A 260 17.58 29.96 -11.40
C GLU A 260 18.17 28.54 -11.18
N LEU A 261 17.57 27.77 -10.27
CA LEU A 261 17.97 26.39 -9.94
C LEU A 261 17.22 25.35 -10.78
N ASP A 262 16.30 25.76 -11.63
CA ASP A 262 15.56 24.90 -12.56
C ASP A 262 16.44 24.47 -13.75
N ASN A 263 15.94 23.49 -14.51
CA ASN A 263 16.64 22.96 -15.69
C ASN A 263 15.87 23.27 -16.98
N PRO A 264 16.06 24.46 -17.60
CA PRO A 264 15.34 24.84 -18.81
C PRO A 264 15.58 23.89 -19.99
N ARG A 265 16.79 23.30 -20.12
CA ARG A 265 17.10 22.33 -21.20
C ARG A 265 16.25 21.07 -21.09
N PHE A 266 15.84 20.70 -19.87
CA PHE A 266 15.00 19.53 -19.64
C PHE A 266 13.53 19.89 -19.85
N TRP A 267 12.98 20.87 -19.09
CA TRP A 267 11.56 21.09 -19.11
C TRP A 267 11.03 21.67 -20.43
N GLN A 268 11.78 22.49 -21.14
CA GLN A 268 11.40 22.98 -22.49
C GLN A 268 11.19 21.84 -23.48
N ARG A 269 12.00 20.78 -23.37
CA ARG A 269 11.96 19.67 -24.32
C ARG A 269 10.95 18.60 -23.93
N TYR A 270 10.81 18.28 -22.64
CA TYR A 270 10.12 17.08 -22.15
C TYR A 270 8.88 17.36 -21.32
N VAL A 271 8.48 18.60 -21.13
CA VAL A 271 7.41 18.95 -20.20
C VAL A 271 6.40 19.89 -20.83
N ASN A 272 5.13 19.64 -20.57
CA ASN A 272 4.01 20.55 -20.80
C ASN A 272 3.56 21.17 -19.47
N PHE A 273 2.97 22.36 -19.54
CA PHE A 273 2.35 23.02 -18.39
C PHE A 273 0.84 22.98 -18.50
N MET A 274 0.17 22.78 -17.37
CA MET A 274 -1.30 22.69 -17.32
C MET A 274 -1.84 23.63 -16.23
N GLY A 275 -2.77 24.48 -16.61
CA GLY A 275 -3.41 25.47 -15.73
C GLY A 275 -4.34 24.83 -14.68
N VAL A 276 -4.82 25.67 -13.76
CA VAL A 276 -5.77 25.31 -12.69
C VAL A 276 -7.08 24.76 -13.26
N ASP A 277 -7.50 25.28 -14.41
CA ASP A 277 -8.72 24.84 -15.12
C ASP A 277 -8.54 23.58 -15.98
N GLY A 278 -7.35 22.99 -15.94
CA GLY A 278 -7.01 21.79 -16.73
C GLY A 278 -6.72 22.08 -18.20
N LYS A 279 -6.56 23.33 -18.60
CA LYS A 279 -6.17 23.70 -19.96
C LYS A 279 -4.66 23.89 -20.09
N PRO A 280 -4.10 23.75 -21.30
CA PRO A 280 -2.71 24.05 -21.57
C PRO A 280 -2.30 25.45 -21.11
N SER A 281 -1.11 25.54 -20.54
CA SER A 281 -0.44 26.79 -20.12
C SER A 281 1.03 26.75 -20.53
N ASP A 282 1.83 27.68 -20.03
CA ASP A 282 3.25 27.78 -20.27
C ASP A 282 4.04 28.04 -18.97
N PHE A 283 5.35 28.19 -19.12
CA PHE A 283 6.24 28.44 -17.99
C PHE A 283 5.97 29.80 -17.31
N GLU A 284 5.65 30.84 -18.08
CA GLU A 284 5.35 32.17 -17.53
C GLU A 284 4.03 32.14 -16.74
N GLY A 285 3.01 31.44 -17.24
CA GLY A 285 1.77 31.20 -16.52
C GLY A 285 2.01 30.42 -15.21
N TYR A 286 2.91 29.42 -15.22
CA TYR A 286 3.28 28.70 -14.01
C TYR A 286 4.02 29.60 -13.01
N LYS A 287 4.97 30.39 -13.46
CA LYS A 287 5.70 31.36 -12.64
C LYS A 287 4.76 32.37 -12.01
N ALA A 288 3.83 32.94 -12.79
CA ALA A 288 2.81 33.86 -12.29
C ALA A 288 1.89 33.19 -11.24
N PHE A 289 1.49 31.94 -11.46
CA PHE A 289 0.70 31.18 -10.50
C PHE A 289 1.43 31.02 -9.15
N LEU A 290 2.75 30.74 -9.18
CA LEU A 290 3.57 30.53 -7.99
C LEU A 290 3.74 31.80 -7.13
N GLU A 291 3.50 33.00 -7.66
CA GLU A 291 3.51 34.24 -6.87
C GLU A 291 2.51 34.22 -5.70
N ASN A 292 1.49 33.37 -5.78
CA ASN A 292 0.56 33.18 -4.67
C ASN A 292 1.20 32.40 -3.49
N PHE A 293 2.37 31.78 -3.70
CA PHE A 293 3.07 30.91 -2.76
C PHE A 293 4.51 31.35 -2.50
N ARG A 294 4.75 32.69 -2.49
CA ARG A 294 6.05 33.20 -2.06
C ARG A 294 6.46 32.63 -0.71
N PRO A 295 7.75 32.44 -0.45
CA PRO A 295 8.23 31.76 0.75
C PRO A 295 7.69 32.34 2.06
N GLU A 296 7.58 33.67 2.19
CA GLU A 296 7.07 34.34 3.37
C GLU A 296 5.61 33.95 3.64
N LYS A 297 4.77 34.02 2.60
CA LYS A 297 3.35 33.68 2.68
C LYS A 297 3.15 32.18 2.95
N ALA A 298 3.92 31.32 2.28
CA ALA A 298 3.86 29.88 2.50
C ALA A 298 4.35 29.49 3.91
N ALA A 299 5.36 30.17 4.43
CA ALA A 299 5.85 29.98 5.79
C ALA A 299 4.76 30.26 6.84
N GLU A 300 3.97 31.33 6.67
CA GLU A 300 2.80 31.63 7.51
C GLU A 300 1.73 30.53 7.41
N ILE A 301 1.38 30.08 6.18
CA ILE A 301 0.41 29.01 5.95
C ILE A 301 0.88 27.71 6.63
N CYS A 302 2.15 27.35 6.44
CA CYS A 302 2.74 26.12 6.97
C CYS A 302 3.10 26.21 8.46
N ARG A 303 3.16 27.42 9.02
CA ARG A 303 3.64 27.73 10.38
C ARG A 303 5.04 27.15 10.62
N ILE A 304 5.99 27.51 9.75
CA ILE A 304 7.40 27.13 9.80
C ILE A 304 8.28 28.35 9.53
N PRO A 305 9.58 28.33 9.94
CA PRO A 305 10.55 29.35 9.54
C PRO A 305 10.71 29.37 8.01
N VAL A 306 10.75 30.55 7.41
CA VAL A 306 10.88 30.73 5.95
C VAL A 306 12.20 30.15 5.43
N GLU A 307 13.27 30.21 6.22
CA GLU A 307 14.58 29.68 5.90
C GLU A 307 14.56 28.18 5.62
N GLN A 308 13.62 27.42 6.22
CA GLN A 308 13.45 26.00 5.97
C GLN A 308 12.96 25.72 4.54
N ILE A 309 12.15 26.61 3.98
CA ILE A 309 11.67 26.51 2.60
C ILE A 309 12.84 26.71 1.62
N TYR A 310 13.62 27.78 1.82
CA TYR A 310 14.80 28.05 1.01
C TYR A 310 15.83 26.91 1.09
N ALA A 311 16.13 26.45 2.31
CA ALA A 311 17.07 25.36 2.52
C ALA A 311 16.62 24.06 1.85
N ALA A 312 15.32 23.74 1.92
CA ALA A 312 14.78 22.54 1.28
C ALA A 312 14.83 22.63 -0.25
N ALA A 313 14.44 23.76 -0.81
CA ALA A 313 14.43 24.00 -2.24
C ALA A 313 15.84 23.92 -2.85
N ARG A 314 16.81 24.60 -2.25
CA ARG A 314 18.22 24.57 -2.66
C ARG A 314 18.81 23.16 -2.55
N ALA A 315 18.66 22.50 -1.40
CA ALA A 315 19.17 21.15 -1.21
C ALA A 315 18.57 20.15 -2.21
N PHE A 316 17.28 20.32 -2.57
CA PHE A 316 16.61 19.50 -3.57
C PHE A 316 17.18 19.73 -4.98
N ALA A 317 17.34 20.98 -5.38
CA ALA A 317 17.68 21.36 -6.77
C ALA A 317 19.19 21.25 -7.08
N GLU A 318 20.04 21.67 -6.13
CA GLU A 318 21.50 21.71 -6.30
C GLU A 318 22.18 20.34 -6.18
N SER A 319 21.49 19.36 -5.54
CA SER A 319 22.06 18.02 -5.38
C SER A 319 22.20 17.30 -6.72
N PRO A 320 23.30 16.57 -6.96
CA PRO A 320 23.52 15.84 -8.22
C PRO A 320 22.40 14.84 -8.55
N ALA A 321 21.82 14.19 -7.54
CA ALA A 321 20.74 13.23 -7.71
C ALA A 321 19.78 13.26 -6.50
N THR A 322 18.55 13.72 -6.73
CA THR A 322 17.53 13.83 -5.68
C THR A 322 16.46 12.75 -5.85
N MET A 323 16.26 11.98 -4.79
CA MET A 323 15.19 10.98 -4.69
C MET A 323 14.10 11.46 -3.72
N SER A 324 12.87 11.58 -4.19
CA SER A 324 11.73 11.82 -3.31
C SER A 324 11.09 10.50 -2.87
N LEU A 325 10.77 10.41 -1.57
CA LEU A 325 10.09 9.26 -0.98
C LEU A 325 8.88 9.72 -0.19
N TRP A 326 7.70 9.24 -0.52
CA TRP A 326 6.48 9.59 0.21
C TRP A 326 5.56 8.38 0.42
N CYS A 327 4.62 8.53 1.34
CA CYS A 327 3.66 7.48 1.67
C CYS A 327 2.30 8.10 2.03
N MET A 328 1.63 7.58 3.03
CA MET A 328 0.23 7.88 3.39
C MET A 328 -0.01 9.31 3.86
N GLY A 329 0.99 10.01 4.38
CA GLY A 329 0.85 11.43 4.74
C GLY A 329 0.51 12.32 3.54
N ILE A 330 0.96 11.95 2.35
CA ILE A 330 0.64 12.62 1.08
C ILE A 330 -0.60 12.00 0.43
N ASN A 331 -0.72 10.67 0.45
CA ASN A 331 -1.75 9.98 -0.34
C ASN A 331 -3.14 10.07 0.30
N GLN A 332 -3.25 9.83 1.61
CA GLN A 332 -4.53 9.75 2.33
C GLN A 332 -5.08 11.13 2.69
N ARG A 333 -5.33 11.95 1.68
CA ARG A 333 -5.74 13.35 1.77
C ARG A 333 -6.79 13.69 0.70
N VAL A 334 -7.68 14.64 0.98
CA VAL A 334 -8.66 15.16 0.01
C VAL A 334 -8.03 15.90 -1.18
N GLN A 335 -6.74 16.19 -1.11
CA GLN A 335 -5.93 16.75 -2.21
C GLN A 335 -4.71 15.85 -2.51
N GLY A 336 -4.83 14.55 -2.28
CA GLY A 336 -3.71 13.61 -2.41
C GLY A 336 -3.14 13.55 -3.83
N VAL A 337 -3.97 13.54 -4.87
CA VAL A 337 -3.52 13.58 -6.27
C VAL A 337 -2.74 14.87 -6.55
N PHE A 338 -3.22 16.00 -6.07
CA PHE A 338 -2.54 17.30 -6.25
C PHE A 338 -1.18 17.32 -5.56
N ALA A 339 -1.11 16.82 -4.32
CA ALA A 339 0.17 16.72 -3.60
C ALA A 339 1.19 15.85 -4.33
N ASN A 340 0.75 14.71 -4.89
CA ASN A 340 1.60 13.87 -5.73
C ASN A 340 2.10 14.61 -6.98
N ASN A 341 1.23 15.36 -7.68
CA ASN A 341 1.64 16.16 -8.83
C ASN A 341 2.73 17.18 -8.44
N LEU A 342 2.66 17.79 -7.24
CA LEU A 342 3.67 18.78 -6.85
C LEU A 342 5.03 18.16 -6.55
N ILE A 343 5.07 16.95 -6.01
CA ILE A 343 6.34 16.21 -5.92
C ILE A 343 6.91 15.99 -7.34
N HIS A 344 6.07 15.57 -8.28
CA HIS A 344 6.49 15.37 -9.67
C HIS A 344 6.94 16.69 -10.32
N ASN A 345 6.26 17.81 -10.04
CA ASN A 345 6.63 19.13 -10.56
C ASN A 345 8.06 19.53 -10.15
N LEU A 346 8.44 19.32 -8.86
CA LEU A 346 9.81 19.60 -8.40
C LEU A 346 10.86 18.80 -9.17
N HIS A 347 10.60 17.53 -9.42
CA HIS A 347 11.48 16.67 -10.21
C HIS A 347 11.55 17.09 -11.68
N LEU A 348 10.43 17.48 -12.28
CA LEU A 348 10.36 17.89 -13.68
C LEU A 348 11.01 19.27 -13.90
N LEU A 349 10.85 20.21 -12.99
CA LEU A 349 11.52 21.51 -13.05
C LEU A 349 13.04 21.39 -13.02
N THR A 350 13.57 20.52 -12.17
CA THR A 350 14.99 20.37 -11.94
C THR A 350 15.65 19.31 -12.82
N GLY A 351 14.88 18.54 -13.59
CA GLY A 351 15.38 17.39 -14.36
C GLY A 351 15.90 16.26 -13.47
N GLN A 352 15.48 16.19 -12.20
CA GLN A 352 15.86 15.15 -11.25
C GLN A 352 14.99 13.90 -11.42
N ILE A 353 15.01 13.31 -12.62
CA ILE A 353 14.10 12.21 -12.99
C ILE A 353 14.76 11.23 -13.98
N CYS A 354 14.34 9.96 -13.91
CA CYS A 354 14.72 8.90 -14.86
C CYS A 354 16.22 8.70 -15.02
N ARG A 355 16.98 8.82 -13.95
CA ARG A 355 18.41 8.52 -13.88
C ARG A 355 18.77 7.97 -12.49
N PRO A 356 19.87 7.22 -12.35
CA PRO A 356 20.24 6.62 -11.07
C PRO A 356 20.26 7.64 -9.93
N GLY A 357 19.52 7.34 -8.85
CA GLY A 357 19.39 8.19 -7.67
C GLY A 357 18.46 9.40 -7.81
N ALA A 358 17.93 9.66 -9.00
CA ALA A 358 17.03 10.79 -9.26
C ALA A 358 15.65 10.29 -9.72
N THR A 359 14.73 10.14 -8.77
CA THR A 359 13.39 9.62 -9.04
C THR A 359 12.37 10.04 -7.98
N PRO A 360 11.14 10.40 -8.38
CA PRO A 360 10.00 10.44 -7.47
C PRO A 360 9.50 9.01 -7.22
N PHE A 361 9.50 8.56 -5.95
CA PHE A 361 9.19 7.19 -5.59
C PHE A 361 8.14 7.09 -4.47
N SER A 362 6.91 6.71 -4.82
CA SER A 362 5.86 6.43 -3.84
C SER A 362 6.10 5.07 -3.16
N LEU A 363 6.17 5.07 -1.84
CA LEU A 363 6.41 3.88 -1.04
C LEU A 363 5.11 3.12 -0.78
N THR A 364 4.89 2.07 -1.57
CA THR A 364 3.71 1.21 -1.47
C THR A 364 3.64 0.50 -0.12
N GLY A 365 2.45 0.53 0.51
CA GLY A 365 2.24 -0.03 1.84
C GLY A 365 2.25 -1.56 1.89
N GLN A 366 1.41 -2.22 1.09
CA GLN A 366 1.24 -3.68 1.14
C GLN A 366 2.12 -4.42 0.13
N PRO A 367 2.45 -5.71 0.38
CA PRO A 367 3.47 -6.43 -0.38
C PRO A 367 3.09 -6.70 -1.84
N ASN A 368 1.80 -6.74 -2.17
CA ASN A 368 1.30 -7.03 -3.51
C ASN A 368 0.23 -6.04 -4.00
N ALA A 369 0.17 -4.83 -3.42
CA ALA A 369 -0.77 -3.81 -3.88
C ALA A 369 -0.48 -3.39 -5.33
N CYS A 370 0.79 -3.38 -5.73
CA CYS A 370 1.21 -3.13 -7.10
C CYS A 370 0.95 -4.34 -8.00
N GLY A 371 1.57 -5.48 -7.73
CA GLY A 371 1.50 -6.66 -8.60
C GLY A 371 0.10 -7.24 -8.73
N GLY A 372 -0.53 -7.57 -7.62
CA GLY A 372 -1.85 -8.21 -7.66
C GLY A 372 -2.97 -7.24 -8.01
N VAL A 373 -3.10 -6.14 -7.28
CA VAL A 373 -4.28 -5.28 -7.40
C VAL A 373 -4.17 -4.32 -8.59
N ARG A 374 -3.09 -3.56 -8.71
CA ARG A 374 -2.88 -2.64 -9.84
C ARG A 374 -2.67 -3.39 -11.15
N ASP A 375 -1.61 -4.21 -11.23
CA ASP A 375 -1.22 -4.87 -12.47
C ASP A 375 -2.24 -5.95 -12.86
N GLY A 376 -2.80 -6.69 -11.89
CA GLY A 376 -3.88 -7.65 -12.07
C GLY A 376 -5.23 -7.04 -12.42
N GLY A 377 -5.36 -5.70 -12.34
CA GLY A 377 -6.56 -4.97 -12.74
C GLY A 377 -7.75 -5.14 -11.78
N ALA A 378 -7.49 -5.51 -10.52
CA ALA A 378 -8.52 -5.78 -9.52
C ALA A 378 -9.00 -4.50 -8.80
N LEU A 379 -9.25 -3.45 -9.59
CA LEU A 379 -9.93 -2.22 -9.18
C LEU A 379 -11.10 -1.95 -10.13
N SER A 380 -12.10 -1.22 -9.67
CA SER A 380 -13.37 -1.03 -10.38
C SER A 380 -13.23 -0.45 -11.79
N HIS A 381 -12.18 0.31 -12.05
CA HIS A 381 -11.91 0.99 -13.33
C HIS A 381 -10.81 0.32 -14.17
N LEU A 382 -10.10 -0.69 -13.63
CA LEU A 382 -8.97 -1.34 -14.29
C LEU A 382 -9.34 -2.69 -14.88
N LEU A 383 -8.56 -3.08 -15.87
CA LEU A 383 -8.41 -4.43 -16.41
C LEU A 383 -6.93 -4.81 -16.36
N PRO A 384 -6.58 -6.09 -16.50
CA PRO A 384 -5.19 -6.55 -16.40
C PRO A 384 -4.19 -5.79 -17.27
N ALA A 385 -2.96 -5.63 -16.77
CA ALA A 385 -1.81 -5.03 -17.46
C ALA A 385 -2.04 -3.57 -17.90
N GLY A 386 -2.59 -2.75 -17.01
CA GLY A 386 -2.77 -1.31 -17.24
C GLY A 386 -3.89 -0.94 -18.22
N ARG A 387 -4.74 -1.89 -18.59
CA ARG A 387 -5.92 -1.64 -19.38
C ARG A 387 -7.04 -1.02 -18.55
N MET A 388 -7.91 -0.26 -19.19
CA MET A 388 -8.97 0.51 -18.53
C MET A 388 -10.35 0.01 -18.97
N VAL A 389 -11.26 -0.19 -18.03
CA VAL A 389 -12.66 -0.57 -18.28
C VAL A 389 -13.37 0.43 -19.21
N ALA A 390 -13.14 1.73 -19.04
CA ALA A 390 -13.77 2.77 -19.85
C ALA A 390 -13.32 2.77 -21.32
N ASN A 391 -12.18 2.15 -21.65
CA ASN A 391 -11.66 2.11 -23.01
C ASN A 391 -12.24 0.91 -23.78
N PRO A 392 -13.02 1.14 -24.86
CA PRO A 392 -13.65 0.04 -25.60
C PRO A 392 -12.63 -0.91 -26.26
N LYS A 393 -11.48 -0.40 -26.72
CA LYS A 393 -10.41 -1.23 -27.30
C LYS A 393 -9.82 -2.17 -26.26
N HIS A 394 -9.58 -1.68 -25.03
CA HIS A 394 -9.07 -2.48 -23.94
C HIS A 394 -10.04 -3.58 -23.49
N ARG A 395 -11.35 -3.30 -23.52
CA ARG A 395 -12.37 -4.32 -23.23
C ARG A 395 -12.38 -5.40 -24.30
N ALA A 396 -12.47 -5.01 -25.58
CA ALA A 396 -12.47 -5.96 -26.69
C ALA A 396 -11.21 -6.86 -26.69
N GLU A 397 -10.04 -6.28 -26.43
CA GLU A 397 -8.80 -7.03 -26.30
C GLU A 397 -8.86 -8.03 -25.12
N MET A 398 -9.37 -7.63 -23.97
CA MET A 398 -9.51 -8.54 -22.83
C MET A 398 -10.56 -9.61 -23.03
N GLU A 399 -11.67 -9.30 -23.69
CA GLU A 399 -12.70 -10.27 -24.07
C GLU A 399 -12.12 -11.34 -25.00
N GLN A 400 -11.32 -10.92 -25.98
CA GLN A 400 -10.60 -11.85 -26.86
C GLN A 400 -9.60 -12.73 -26.10
N LEU A 401 -8.74 -12.12 -25.23
CA LEU A 401 -7.74 -12.83 -24.45
C LEU A 401 -8.36 -13.83 -23.46
N TRP A 402 -9.53 -13.51 -22.92
CA TRP A 402 -10.27 -14.38 -22.00
C TRP A 402 -11.24 -15.33 -22.69
N GLY A 403 -11.40 -15.26 -24.03
CA GLY A 403 -12.33 -16.07 -24.78
C GLY A 403 -13.80 -15.75 -24.47
N LEU A 404 -14.11 -14.50 -24.18
CA LEU A 404 -15.44 -14.01 -23.85
C LEU A 404 -16.18 -13.50 -25.10
N PRO A 405 -17.53 -13.53 -25.11
CA PRO A 405 -18.32 -12.83 -26.11
C PRO A 405 -18.06 -11.32 -26.08
N GLU A 406 -18.20 -10.66 -27.23
CA GLU A 406 -18.13 -9.20 -27.32
C GLU A 406 -19.17 -8.52 -26.43
N GLY A 407 -18.75 -7.47 -25.75
CA GLY A 407 -19.59 -6.69 -24.81
C GLY A 407 -19.84 -7.36 -23.46
N ARG A 408 -19.16 -8.46 -23.15
CA ARG A 408 -19.30 -9.16 -21.87
C ARG A 408 -18.80 -8.35 -20.70
N ILE A 409 -17.68 -7.63 -20.86
CA ILE A 409 -17.13 -6.74 -19.83
C ILE A 409 -17.92 -5.44 -19.81
N ALA A 410 -18.56 -5.13 -18.68
CA ALA A 410 -19.37 -3.93 -18.53
C ALA A 410 -18.57 -2.65 -18.86
N PRO A 411 -19.14 -1.67 -19.61
CA PRO A 411 -18.37 -0.54 -20.14
C PRO A 411 -18.08 0.57 -19.13
N LYS A 412 -18.77 0.58 -17.98
CA LYS A 412 -18.61 1.60 -16.94
C LYS A 412 -17.84 1.04 -15.76
N PRO A 413 -16.95 1.82 -15.09
CA PRO A 413 -16.38 1.42 -13.81
C PRO A 413 -17.47 1.06 -12.80
N GLY A 414 -17.16 0.10 -11.92
CA GLY A 414 -17.99 -0.23 -10.77
C GLY A 414 -17.81 0.76 -9.62
N CYS A 415 -18.39 0.46 -8.48
CA CYS A 415 -18.21 1.24 -7.25
C CYS A 415 -16.75 1.14 -6.76
N HIS A 416 -16.16 2.30 -6.39
CA HIS A 416 -14.93 2.31 -5.60
C HIS A 416 -15.22 1.92 -4.14
N THR A 417 -14.20 1.62 -3.34
CA THR A 417 -14.34 1.04 -2.00
C THR A 417 -15.40 1.71 -1.12
N VAL A 418 -15.34 3.03 -0.92
CA VAL A 418 -16.31 3.74 -0.04
C VAL A 418 -17.72 3.57 -0.58
N ALA A 419 -17.93 3.85 -1.87
CA ALA A 419 -19.24 3.70 -2.52
C ALA A 419 -19.72 2.24 -2.54
N LEU A 420 -18.80 1.27 -2.58
CA LEU A 420 -19.14 -0.16 -2.55
C LEU A 420 -19.77 -0.56 -1.21
N PHE A 421 -19.19 -0.11 -0.09
CA PHE A 421 -19.76 -0.36 1.24
C PHE A 421 -21.01 0.48 1.51
N GLU A 422 -21.15 1.66 0.91
CA GLU A 422 -22.42 2.41 0.92
C GLU A 422 -23.51 1.66 0.15
N ALA A 423 -23.19 1.10 -1.01
CA ALA A 423 -24.11 0.28 -1.79
C ALA A 423 -24.54 -1.00 -1.05
N LEU A 424 -23.62 -1.62 -0.27
CA LEU A 424 -23.95 -2.71 0.64
C LEU A 424 -24.97 -2.26 1.71
N GLY A 425 -24.75 -1.09 2.29
CA GLY A 425 -25.63 -0.52 3.31
C GLY A 425 -27.04 -0.18 2.79
N ARG A 426 -27.16 0.28 1.54
CA ARG A 426 -28.44 0.54 0.90
C ARG A 426 -29.13 -0.73 0.38
N GLY A 427 -28.41 -1.86 0.31
CA GLY A 427 -28.90 -3.11 -0.24
C GLY A 427 -28.83 -3.17 -1.79
N ASP A 428 -28.07 -2.29 -2.46
CA ASP A 428 -27.79 -2.38 -3.89
C ASP A 428 -26.82 -3.55 -4.16
N VAL A 429 -25.84 -3.75 -3.28
CA VAL A 429 -24.98 -4.94 -3.25
C VAL A 429 -25.55 -5.91 -2.22
N LYS A 430 -25.95 -7.10 -2.66
CA LYS A 430 -26.54 -8.17 -1.83
C LYS A 430 -25.49 -9.18 -1.36
N CYS A 431 -24.51 -9.52 -2.22
CA CYS A 431 -23.45 -10.47 -1.85
C CYS A 431 -22.08 -9.81 -2.03
N MET A 432 -21.23 -9.92 -1.01
CA MET A 432 -19.86 -9.41 -1.05
C MET A 432 -18.87 -10.48 -0.60
N LEU A 433 -17.84 -10.72 -1.42
CA LEU A 433 -16.68 -11.53 -1.07
C LEU A 433 -15.54 -10.62 -0.63
N ILE A 434 -15.13 -10.70 0.64
CA ILE A 434 -14.01 -9.98 1.24
C ILE A 434 -12.82 -10.94 1.35
N CYS A 435 -11.67 -10.56 0.78
CA CYS A 435 -10.51 -11.45 0.71
C CYS A 435 -9.28 -10.86 1.38
N GLU A 436 -8.80 -11.51 2.45
CA GLU A 436 -7.54 -11.22 3.18
C GLU A 436 -7.39 -9.74 3.59
N THR A 437 -8.47 -9.11 4.04
CA THR A 437 -8.49 -7.72 4.51
C THR A 437 -9.54 -7.49 5.59
N ASN A 438 -9.40 -6.40 6.36
CA ASN A 438 -10.17 -6.14 7.57
C ASN A 438 -10.92 -4.78 7.50
N PRO A 439 -11.90 -4.61 6.57
CA PRO A 439 -12.61 -3.35 6.36
C PRO A 439 -13.34 -2.83 7.61
N ALA A 440 -13.83 -3.71 8.50
CA ALA A 440 -14.46 -3.29 9.73
C ALA A 440 -13.52 -2.59 10.74
N GLN A 441 -12.21 -2.60 10.49
CA GLN A 441 -11.23 -1.83 11.24
C GLN A 441 -10.58 -0.73 10.38
N THR A 442 -10.56 -0.90 9.04
CA THR A 442 -9.75 -0.03 8.17
C THR A 442 -10.53 1.02 7.39
N LEU A 443 -11.84 0.87 7.20
CA LEU A 443 -12.66 1.92 6.57
C LEU A 443 -12.68 3.20 7.42
N PRO A 444 -12.83 4.39 6.81
CA PRO A 444 -13.06 5.62 7.55
C PRO A 444 -14.47 5.64 8.15
N ASN A 445 -14.75 6.54 9.08
CA ASN A 445 -16.08 6.70 9.67
C ASN A 445 -16.76 5.36 10.00
N LEU A 446 -16.06 4.52 10.78
CA LEU A 446 -16.43 3.11 10.99
C LEU A 446 -17.86 2.90 11.50
N ASN A 447 -18.43 3.85 12.25
CA ASN A 447 -19.80 3.73 12.73
C ASN A 447 -20.81 3.61 11.56
N LYS A 448 -20.60 4.38 10.48
CA LYS A 448 -21.40 4.30 9.24
C LYS A 448 -21.27 2.94 8.57
N PHE A 449 -20.02 2.45 8.43
CA PHE A 449 -19.75 1.22 7.68
C PHE A 449 -20.05 -0.05 8.50
N HIS A 450 -19.95 -0.02 9.83
CA HIS A 450 -20.45 -1.10 10.68
C HIS A 450 -21.96 -1.27 10.49
N LYS A 451 -22.72 -0.14 10.46
CA LYS A 451 -24.15 -0.18 10.16
C LYS A 451 -24.42 -0.77 8.77
N ALA A 452 -23.62 -0.38 7.76
CA ALA A 452 -23.74 -0.92 6.39
C ALA A 452 -23.48 -2.42 6.32
N MET A 453 -22.43 -2.93 6.97
CA MET A 453 -22.11 -4.36 7.03
C MET A 453 -23.11 -5.18 7.88
N SER A 454 -23.87 -4.52 8.75
CA SER A 454 -24.94 -5.16 9.54
C SER A 454 -26.26 -5.27 8.79
N ASN A 455 -26.35 -4.84 7.53
CA ASN A 455 -27.58 -4.92 6.73
C ASN A 455 -28.06 -6.39 6.67
N PRO A 456 -29.29 -6.71 7.16
CA PRO A 456 -29.79 -8.08 7.21
C PRO A 456 -29.99 -8.73 5.84
N GLU A 457 -30.14 -7.92 4.79
CA GLU A 457 -30.32 -8.42 3.41
C GLU A 457 -28.99 -8.76 2.72
N SER A 458 -27.85 -8.41 3.33
CA SER A 458 -26.55 -8.70 2.79
C SER A 458 -26.04 -10.09 3.17
N PHE A 459 -25.30 -10.71 2.26
CA PHE A 459 -24.55 -11.95 2.50
C PHE A 459 -23.06 -11.67 2.32
N ILE A 460 -22.32 -11.64 3.42
CA ILE A 460 -20.88 -11.31 3.45
C ILE A 460 -20.07 -12.59 3.64
N VAL A 461 -19.23 -12.90 2.65
CA VAL A 461 -18.26 -14.01 2.70
C VAL A 461 -16.88 -13.42 2.96
N CYS A 462 -16.14 -13.99 3.93
CA CYS A 462 -14.76 -13.62 4.19
C CYS A 462 -13.80 -14.80 3.95
N ILE A 463 -12.74 -14.57 3.20
CA ILE A 463 -11.56 -15.45 3.17
C ILE A 463 -10.55 -14.85 4.15
N GLU A 464 -10.38 -15.47 5.33
CA GLU A 464 -9.55 -14.94 6.42
C GLU A 464 -8.90 -16.06 7.23
N ALA A 465 -7.62 -15.88 7.52
CA ALA A 465 -6.82 -16.89 8.23
C ALA A 465 -6.98 -16.84 9.77
N PHE A 466 -7.38 -15.69 10.33
CA PHE A 466 -7.39 -15.47 11.77
C PHE A 466 -8.79 -15.09 12.29
N PRO A 467 -9.29 -15.78 13.35
CA PRO A 467 -10.68 -15.63 13.80
C PRO A 467 -10.98 -14.31 14.53
N ASP A 468 -9.97 -13.57 14.95
CA ASP A 468 -10.08 -12.29 15.66
C ASP A 468 -10.09 -11.05 14.77
N ALA A 469 -10.05 -11.22 13.44
CA ALA A 469 -10.24 -10.11 12.53
C ALA A 469 -11.64 -9.47 12.72
N VAL A 470 -11.68 -8.16 12.98
CA VAL A 470 -12.93 -7.44 13.33
C VAL A 470 -14.02 -7.64 12.28
N THR A 471 -13.66 -7.76 11.02
CA THR A 471 -14.61 -8.00 9.91
C THR A 471 -15.41 -9.28 10.06
N LEU A 472 -14.87 -10.30 10.75
CA LEU A 472 -15.59 -11.57 10.95
C LEU A 472 -16.81 -11.44 11.86
N GLN A 473 -16.93 -10.33 12.62
CA GLN A 473 -18.17 -10.04 13.38
C GLN A 473 -19.38 -9.84 12.44
N PHE A 474 -19.13 -9.42 11.19
CA PHE A 474 -20.15 -9.12 10.18
C PHE A 474 -20.28 -10.22 9.11
N ALA A 475 -19.34 -11.18 9.07
CA ALA A 475 -19.34 -12.25 8.08
C ALA A 475 -20.47 -13.25 8.34
N ASP A 476 -21.14 -13.68 7.26
CA ASP A 476 -22.10 -14.77 7.27
C ASP A 476 -21.41 -16.11 7.00
N LEU A 477 -20.38 -16.10 6.16
CA LEU A 477 -19.55 -17.26 5.81
C LEU A 477 -18.09 -16.90 5.89
N VAL A 478 -17.28 -17.74 6.55
CA VAL A 478 -15.81 -17.61 6.61
C VAL A 478 -15.18 -18.83 5.96
N LEU A 479 -14.31 -18.62 5.00
CA LEU A 479 -13.56 -19.67 4.30
C LEU A 479 -12.10 -19.68 4.78
N ALA A 480 -11.56 -20.87 5.02
CA ALA A 480 -10.24 -21.09 5.60
C ALA A 480 -9.14 -21.12 4.53
N PRO A 481 -8.33 -20.07 4.37
CA PRO A 481 -7.25 -20.07 3.38
C PRO A 481 -5.99 -20.81 3.87
N ALA A 482 -5.26 -21.42 2.96
CA ALA A 482 -3.83 -21.66 3.15
C ALA A 482 -3.11 -20.30 3.26
N PHE A 483 -2.26 -20.17 4.27
CA PHE A 483 -1.66 -18.88 4.62
C PHE A 483 -0.20 -18.80 4.14
N TRP A 484 0.17 -17.68 3.53
CA TRP A 484 1.55 -17.35 3.15
C TRP A 484 2.29 -18.49 2.45
N CYS A 485 3.35 -19.07 3.07
CA CYS A 485 4.16 -20.15 2.50
C CYS A 485 3.54 -21.56 2.66
N GLU A 486 2.26 -21.66 2.96
CA GLU A 486 1.44 -22.87 2.83
C GLU A 486 0.89 -23.03 1.40
N ARG A 487 1.13 -22.05 0.51
CA ARG A 487 0.72 -22.04 -0.89
C ARG A 487 1.80 -21.38 -1.77
N ASP A 488 1.77 -21.71 -3.06
CA ASP A 488 2.63 -21.07 -4.06
C ASP A 488 1.98 -19.84 -4.66
N GLY A 489 2.80 -18.90 -5.15
CA GLY A 489 2.36 -17.77 -5.95
C GLY A 489 3.39 -16.67 -6.06
N VAL A 490 3.00 -15.55 -6.66
CA VAL A 490 3.89 -14.44 -6.97
C VAL A 490 3.41 -13.15 -6.30
N TYR A 491 4.36 -12.39 -5.77
CA TYR A 491 4.14 -11.03 -5.26
C TYR A 491 4.85 -10.01 -6.14
N GLY A 492 4.18 -8.89 -6.46
CA GLY A 492 4.77 -7.74 -7.14
C GLY A 492 4.91 -6.55 -6.20
N CYS A 493 6.14 -6.24 -5.78
CA CYS A 493 6.43 -5.19 -4.81
C CYS A 493 6.42 -3.77 -5.40
N GLY A 494 6.67 -2.76 -4.55
CA GLY A 494 6.59 -1.34 -4.91
C GLY A 494 7.56 -0.87 -5.98
N GLU A 495 8.66 -1.59 -6.24
CA GLU A 495 9.64 -1.26 -7.30
C GLU A 495 9.38 -1.99 -8.63
N ARG A 496 8.17 -2.51 -8.86
CA ARG A 496 7.83 -3.28 -10.07
C ARG A 496 8.51 -4.66 -10.13
N ARG A 497 9.06 -5.17 -9.02
CA ARG A 497 9.69 -6.48 -8.94
C ARG A 497 8.66 -7.54 -8.61
N TYR A 498 8.59 -8.58 -9.46
CA TYR A 498 7.90 -9.82 -9.15
C TYR A 498 8.85 -10.85 -8.55
N ALA A 499 8.44 -11.46 -7.46
CA ALA A 499 9.19 -12.51 -6.75
C ALA A 499 8.28 -13.68 -6.38
N LEU A 500 8.82 -14.89 -6.47
CA LEU A 500 8.11 -16.12 -6.19
C LEU A 500 8.08 -16.40 -4.68
N THR A 501 6.93 -16.79 -4.16
CA THR A 501 6.80 -17.49 -2.88
C THR A 501 6.45 -18.95 -3.16
N GLU A 502 7.22 -19.86 -2.61
CA GLU A 502 7.02 -21.31 -2.78
C GLU A 502 6.39 -21.91 -1.52
N LYS A 503 5.60 -22.94 -1.72
CA LYS A 503 5.02 -23.71 -0.62
C LYS A 503 6.14 -24.40 0.18
N ALA A 504 6.33 -23.95 1.41
CA ALA A 504 7.34 -24.49 2.32
C ALA A 504 6.78 -25.61 3.21
N VAL A 505 5.53 -25.46 3.63
CA VAL A 505 4.83 -26.38 4.53
C VAL A 505 3.42 -26.66 4.05
N GLU A 506 2.85 -27.79 4.49
CA GLU A 506 1.44 -28.09 4.23
C GLU A 506 0.52 -27.18 5.03
N PRO A 507 -0.61 -26.76 4.44
CA PRO A 507 -1.64 -26.02 5.19
C PRO A 507 -2.27 -26.92 6.27
N PRO A 508 -2.65 -26.31 7.43
CA PRO A 508 -3.24 -27.09 8.51
C PRO A 508 -4.68 -27.52 8.18
N ALA A 509 -5.04 -28.73 8.66
CA ALA A 509 -6.40 -29.29 8.60
C ALA A 509 -7.07 -29.15 7.22
N GLN A 510 -8.15 -28.38 7.10
CA GLN A 510 -8.91 -28.21 5.87
C GLN A 510 -8.61 -26.89 5.12
N CYS A 511 -7.55 -26.16 5.49
CA CYS A 511 -7.17 -24.94 4.78
C CYS A 511 -6.85 -25.22 3.31
N ARG A 512 -7.30 -24.35 2.40
CA ARG A 512 -7.11 -24.49 0.95
C ARG A 512 -6.47 -23.25 0.33
N PRO A 513 -5.65 -23.40 -0.73
CA PRO A 513 -5.21 -22.25 -1.52
C PRO A 513 -6.42 -21.45 -2.05
N THR A 514 -6.36 -20.14 -1.91
CA THR A 514 -7.46 -19.24 -2.30
C THR A 514 -7.79 -19.33 -3.78
N VAL A 515 -6.79 -19.55 -4.68
CA VAL A 515 -7.03 -19.78 -6.12
C VAL A 515 -7.98 -20.97 -6.32
N ASN A 516 -7.73 -22.10 -5.67
CA ASN A 516 -8.58 -23.28 -5.80
C ASN A 516 -10.00 -23.05 -5.27
N THR A 517 -10.11 -22.33 -4.14
CA THR A 517 -11.41 -21.93 -3.57
C THR A 517 -12.21 -21.04 -4.54
N LEU A 518 -11.57 -20.06 -5.17
CA LEU A 518 -12.20 -19.15 -6.14
C LEU A 518 -12.64 -19.88 -7.42
N VAL A 519 -11.79 -20.78 -7.94
CA VAL A 519 -12.09 -21.57 -9.13
C VAL A 519 -13.29 -22.51 -8.88
N GLU A 520 -13.33 -23.17 -7.74
CA GLU A 520 -14.42 -24.07 -7.39
C GLU A 520 -15.73 -23.32 -7.14
N PHE A 521 -15.67 -22.20 -6.43
CA PHE A 521 -16.81 -21.30 -6.28
C PHE A 521 -17.36 -20.84 -7.63
N ALA A 522 -16.51 -20.38 -8.54
CA ALA A 522 -16.93 -19.90 -9.85
C ALA A 522 -17.66 -20.97 -10.67
N LYS A 523 -17.14 -22.21 -10.69
CA LYS A 523 -17.77 -23.35 -11.37
C LYS A 523 -19.16 -23.65 -10.81
N ARG A 524 -19.29 -23.70 -9.47
CA ARG A 524 -20.58 -23.93 -8.79
C ARG A 524 -21.58 -22.78 -9.01
N ALA A 525 -21.07 -21.55 -9.16
CA ALA A 525 -21.88 -20.36 -9.46
C ALA A 525 -22.24 -20.22 -10.97
N GLY A 526 -21.94 -21.22 -11.79
CA GLY A 526 -22.31 -21.23 -13.21
C GLY A 526 -21.43 -20.37 -14.11
N VAL A 527 -20.22 -20.03 -13.70
CA VAL A 527 -19.23 -19.42 -14.58
C VAL A 527 -18.72 -20.49 -15.56
N ASP A 528 -18.57 -20.14 -16.85
CA ASP A 528 -18.04 -21.07 -17.85
C ASP A 528 -16.72 -21.69 -17.35
N PRO A 529 -16.65 -23.03 -17.23
CA PRO A 529 -15.45 -23.70 -16.76
C PRO A 529 -14.19 -23.38 -17.60
N LYS A 530 -14.35 -23.03 -18.88
CA LYS A 530 -13.23 -22.62 -19.74
C LYS A 530 -12.57 -21.33 -19.27
N LEU A 531 -13.35 -20.42 -18.69
CA LEU A 531 -12.86 -19.15 -18.16
C LEU A 531 -11.96 -19.34 -16.94
N VAL A 532 -12.20 -20.37 -16.14
CA VAL A 532 -11.51 -20.67 -14.87
C VAL A 532 -10.86 -22.05 -14.87
N ASN A 533 -10.31 -22.46 -16.00
CA ASN A 533 -9.65 -23.78 -16.14
C ASN A 533 -8.22 -23.78 -15.57
N PHE A 534 -8.11 -23.48 -14.27
CA PHE A 534 -6.84 -23.48 -13.56
C PHE A 534 -6.80 -24.62 -12.53
N ARG A 535 -5.72 -25.37 -12.49
CA ARG A 535 -5.45 -26.42 -11.50
C ARG A 535 -4.74 -25.89 -10.26
N ASN A 536 -3.90 -24.86 -10.44
CA ASN A 536 -3.05 -24.29 -9.41
C ASN A 536 -2.64 -22.84 -9.77
N ALA A 537 -1.88 -22.20 -8.90
CA ALA A 537 -1.39 -20.84 -9.10
C ALA A 537 -0.41 -20.71 -10.30
N GLU A 538 0.31 -21.75 -10.67
CA GLU A 538 1.22 -21.70 -11.82
C GLU A 538 0.48 -21.60 -13.16
N ASP A 539 -0.65 -22.31 -13.32
CA ASP A 539 -1.49 -22.18 -14.50
C ASP A 539 -2.00 -20.72 -14.65
N VAL A 540 -2.40 -20.11 -13.53
CA VAL A 540 -2.84 -18.72 -13.50
C VAL A 540 -1.69 -17.76 -13.85
N TRP A 541 -0.50 -17.95 -13.27
CA TRP A 541 0.66 -17.13 -13.59
C TRP A 541 1.05 -17.20 -15.06
N ASN A 542 1.01 -18.41 -15.63
CA ASN A 542 1.34 -18.61 -17.04
C ASN A 542 0.32 -17.91 -17.98
N GLU A 543 -0.96 -17.92 -17.68
CA GLU A 543 -1.94 -17.14 -18.44
C GLU A 543 -1.71 -15.64 -18.23
N TRP A 544 -1.58 -15.20 -16.97
CA TRP A 544 -1.45 -13.81 -16.62
C TRP A 544 -0.23 -13.15 -17.25
N ARG A 545 0.96 -13.78 -17.19
CA ARG A 545 2.15 -13.24 -17.84
C ARG A 545 1.96 -13.07 -19.36
N MET A 546 1.23 -13.96 -20.00
CA MET A 546 0.94 -13.85 -21.45
C MET A 546 -0.09 -12.77 -21.76
N VAL A 547 -1.06 -12.51 -20.88
CA VAL A 547 -1.98 -11.37 -20.99
C VAL A 547 -1.25 -10.03 -20.92
N SER A 548 -0.10 -9.95 -20.25
CA SER A 548 0.73 -8.75 -20.21
C SER A 548 1.59 -8.52 -21.45
N LYS A 549 1.79 -9.55 -22.28
CA LYS A 549 2.70 -9.51 -23.43
C LYS A 549 2.35 -8.39 -24.40
N GLY A 550 3.38 -7.61 -24.78
CA GLY A 550 3.24 -6.48 -25.70
C GLY A 550 2.63 -5.22 -25.10
N THR A 551 2.27 -5.22 -23.80
CA THR A 551 1.84 -4.01 -23.11
C THR A 551 3.04 -3.29 -22.48
N THR A 552 2.81 -2.07 -21.97
CA THR A 552 3.83 -1.35 -21.20
C THR A 552 4.17 -2.01 -19.86
N TYR A 553 3.37 -2.98 -19.43
CA TYR A 553 3.54 -3.82 -18.23
C TYR A 553 4.02 -5.23 -18.57
N ASP A 554 4.76 -5.40 -19.66
CA ASP A 554 5.15 -6.72 -20.16
C ASP A 554 6.09 -7.46 -19.19
N PHE A 555 5.61 -8.56 -18.64
CA PHE A 555 6.40 -9.51 -17.85
C PHE A 555 6.29 -10.95 -18.41
N SER A 556 6.03 -11.06 -19.72
CA SER A 556 5.90 -12.37 -20.37
C SER A 556 7.17 -13.22 -20.30
N GLY A 557 8.34 -12.59 -20.14
CA GLY A 557 9.62 -13.28 -19.92
C GLY A 557 9.85 -13.80 -18.49
N MET A 558 8.95 -13.52 -17.53
CA MET A 558 9.11 -13.92 -16.14
C MET A 558 8.50 -15.29 -15.86
N THR A 559 9.12 -16.36 -16.37
CA THR A 559 8.72 -17.73 -16.02
C THR A 559 8.95 -18.01 -14.53
N ARG A 560 8.23 -18.96 -13.94
CA ARG A 560 8.43 -19.34 -12.54
C ARG A 560 9.86 -19.82 -12.27
N ASP A 561 10.46 -20.53 -13.22
CA ASP A 561 11.85 -20.99 -13.09
C ASP A 561 12.83 -19.84 -13.05
N ARG A 562 12.62 -18.79 -13.86
CA ARG A 562 13.41 -17.58 -13.75
C ARG A 562 13.23 -16.87 -12.42
N LEU A 563 11.98 -16.67 -11.97
CA LEU A 563 11.72 -16.04 -10.67
C LEU A 563 12.35 -16.81 -9.51
N ARG A 564 12.38 -18.15 -9.60
CA ARG A 564 13.06 -19.02 -8.62
C ARG A 564 14.58 -18.81 -8.65
N LYS A 565 15.18 -18.80 -9.83
CA LYS A 565 16.62 -18.67 -10.03
C LYS A 565 17.13 -17.28 -9.67
N GLU A 566 16.44 -16.22 -10.12
CA GLU A 566 16.93 -14.85 -10.07
C GLU A 566 16.45 -14.07 -8.83
N SER A 567 15.73 -14.70 -7.90
CA SER A 567 15.19 -14.06 -6.68
C SER A 567 14.33 -12.81 -6.96
N GLY A 568 13.67 -12.77 -8.12
CA GLY A 568 12.76 -11.73 -8.57
C GLY A 568 13.30 -10.89 -9.73
N LEU A 569 12.37 -10.42 -10.57
CA LEU A 569 12.63 -9.65 -11.79
C LEU A 569 11.78 -8.39 -11.81
N ILE A 570 12.31 -7.32 -12.42
CA ILE A 570 11.63 -6.02 -12.55
C ILE A 570 11.05 -5.89 -13.96
N TRP A 571 9.74 -5.61 -14.06
CA TRP A 571 9.12 -5.38 -15.37
C TRP A 571 9.36 -3.94 -15.89
N PRO A 572 9.30 -3.69 -17.21
CA PRO A 572 9.10 -4.65 -18.30
C PRO A 572 10.20 -5.71 -18.42
N CYS A 573 9.76 -6.93 -18.76
CA CYS A 573 10.66 -8.06 -19.03
C CYS A 573 10.05 -8.89 -20.19
N PRO A 574 10.13 -8.39 -21.45
CA PRO A 574 9.35 -8.93 -22.58
C PRO A 574 9.90 -10.22 -23.17
N GLY A 575 10.96 -10.78 -22.65
CA GLY A 575 11.57 -12.01 -23.12
C GLY A 575 12.31 -12.75 -22.02
N GLU A 576 12.53 -14.06 -22.19
CA GLU A 576 13.22 -14.88 -21.19
C GLU A 576 14.70 -14.50 -21.03
N ASP A 577 15.31 -13.89 -22.05
CA ASP A 577 16.69 -13.37 -22.00
C ASP A 577 16.77 -11.92 -21.48
N HIS A 578 15.63 -11.25 -21.31
CA HIS A 578 15.62 -9.85 -20.90
C HIS A 578 15.90 -9.72 -19.38
N PRO A 579 16.88 -8.86 -18.97
CA PRO A 579 17.31 -8.77 -17.55
C PRO A 579 16.31 -8.08 -16.63
N GLY A 580 15.21 -7.55 -17.16
CA GLY A 580 14.31 -6.63 -16.49
C GLY A 580 14.70 -5.17 -16.73
N THR A 581 13.88 -4.24 -16.25
CA THR A 581 14.01 -2.80 -16.56
C THR A 581 14.10 -1.97 -15.28
N ASN A 582 15.26 -1.40 -15.00
CA ASN A 582 15.47 -0.58 -13.80
C ASN A 582 14.92 0.84 -13.96
N LEU A 583 15.17 1.49 -15.09
CA LEU A 583 14.70 2.86 -15.36
C LEU A 583 13.66 2.87 -16.48
N ARG A 584 12.56 3.59 -16.24
CA ARG A 584 11.47 3.79 -17.21
C ARG A 584 11.69 5.05 -18.02
N TYR A 585 11.04 5.10 -19.20
CA TYR A 585 11.00 6.26 -20.12
C TYR A 585 12.34 6.65 -20.74
N VAL A 586 13.39 5.85 -20.58
CA VAL A 586 14.75 6.16 -21.06
C VAL A 586 15.09 5.31 -22.26
N ARG A 587 15.45 5.96 -23.39
CA ARG A 587 15.92 5.27 -24.60
C ARG A 587 17.13 4.36 -24.30
N GLY A 588 17.06 3.13 -24.80
CA GLY A 588 18.09 2.10 -24.59
C GLY A 588 18.05 1.40 -23.22
N GLN A 589 17.11 1.77 -22.35
CA GLN A 589 16.92 1.11 -21.04
C GLN A 589 15.50 0.58 -20.87
N ASP A 590 14.49 1.36 -21.30
CA ASP A 590 13.09 0.93 -21.28
C ASP A 590 12.68 0.37 -22.65
N PRO A 591 12.27 -0.90 -22.76
CA PRO A 591 11.86 -1.49 -24.03
C PRO A 591 10.64 -0.82 -24.67
N ASN A 592 9.88 -0.02 -23.91
CA ASN A 592 8.75 0.74 -24.43
C ASN A 592 9.16 2.07 -25.08
N VAL A 593 10.43 2.45 -25.00
CA VAL A 593 10.98 3.60 -25.72
C VAL A 593 11.68 3.07 -26.97
N PRO A 594 11.22 3.45 -28.19
CA PRO A 594 11.87 2.99 -29.44
C PRO A 594 13.37 3.27 -29.43
N ALA A 595 14.17 2.31 -29.92
CA ALA A 595 15.62 2.44 -29.91
C ALA A 595 16.11 3.61 -30.77
N ASP A 596 15.35 3.94 -31.82
CA ASP A 596 15.61 5.04 -32.78
C ASP A 596 14.89 6.35 -32.39
N HIS A 597 14.20 6.39 -31.22
CA HIS A 597 13.53 7.60 -30.77
C HIS A 597 14.53 8.77 -30.71
N PRO A 598 14.21 9.96 -31.27
CA PRO A 598 15.15 11.08 -31.34
C PRO A 598 15.55 11.61 -29.96
N ASP A 599 14.66 11.50 -29.00
CA ASP A 599 14.85 12.00 -27.65
C ASP A 599 15.37 10.93 -26.70
N ARG A 600 16.11 11.36 -25.66
CA ARG A 600 16.56 10.49 -24.58
C ARG A 600 15.41 10.01 -23.72
N PHE A 601 14.42 10.89 -23.45
CA PHE A 601 13.25 10.59 -22.63
C PHE A 601 11.98 10.61 -23.49
N PHE A 602 11.11 9.63 -23.23
CA PHE A 602 9.82 9.52 -23.90
C PHE A 602 8.76 9.03 -22.91
N PHE A 603 7.88 9.93 -22.47
CA PHE A 603 6.79 9.61 -21.55
C PHE A 603 5.60 9.03 -22.33
N TYR A 604 5.76 7.82 -22.84
CA TYR A 604 4.84 7.13 -23.76
C TYR A 604 3.41 6.96 -23.24
N GLY A 605 3.14 7.27 -21.96
CA GLY A 605 1.78 7.37 -21.43
C GLY A 605 1.02 8.63 -21.84
N LYS A 606 1.71 9.61 -22.45
CA LYS A 606 1.17 10.86 -22.97
C LYS A 606 1.18 10.89 -24.48
N PRO A 607 0.19 11.52 -25.15
CA PRO A 607 0.07 11.50 -26.60
C PRO A 607 1.28 12.07 -27.36
N ASP A 608 1.91 13.09 -26.78
CA ASP A 608 3.09 13.78 -27.35
C ASP A 608 4.41 13.36 -26.69
N GLY A 609 4.39 12.37 -25.81
CA GLY A 609 5.56 11.87 -25.11
C GLY A 609 6.16 12.81 -24.06
N LYS A 610 5.44 13.84 -23.64
CA LYS A 610 5.89 14.82 -22.64
C LYS A 610 5.17 14.65 -21.30
N ALA A 611 5.91 14.78 -20.20
CA ALA A 611 5.35 14.85 -18.86
C ALA A 611 4.61 16.18 -18.62
N VAL A 612 3.84 16.27 -17.55
CA VAL A 612 3.01 17.44 -17.26
C VAL A 612 3.32 18.04 -15.90
N ILE A 613 3.69 19.30 -15.87
CA ILE A 613 3.69 20.16 -14.66
C ILE A 613 2.29 20.77 -14.49
N TRP A 614 1.74 20.66 -13.28
CA TRP A 614 0.39 21.08 -12.95
C TRP A 614 0.35 22.30 -12.02
N MET A 615 -0.50 23.26 -12.33
CA MET A 615 -0.90 24.32 -11.41
C MET A 615 -2.04 23.80 -10.55
N ARG A 616 -1.77 23.37 -9.32
CA ARG A 616 -2.77 22.80 -8.40
C ARG A 616 -3.19 23.80 -7.33
N PRO A 617 -4.49 24.16 -7.24
CA PRO A 617 -4.93 25.10 -6.21
C PRO A 617 -4.79 24.49 -4.82
N TYR A 618 -4.30 25.28 -3.86
CA TYR A 618 -4.27 24.90 -2.46
C TYR A 618 -5.63 25.16 -1.80
N LYS A 619 -6.11 24.19 -1.06
CA LYS A 619 -7.23 24.31 -0.11
C LYS A 619 -6.79 23.67 1.21
N GLY A 620 -7.36 24.12 2.32
CA GLY A 620 -7.19 23.49 3.62
C GLY A 620 -7.70 22.03 3.66
N ALA A 621 -7.58 21.39 4.81
CA ALA A 621 -8.12 20.06 5.04
C ALA A 621 -9.66 20.05 4.96
N ALA A 622 -10.25 18.86 4.79
CA ALA A 622 -11.71 18.72 4.78
C ALA A 622 -12.35 19.09 6.13
N GLU A 623 -11.59 18.97 7.21
CA GLU A 623 -12.00 19.40 8.56
C GLU A 623 -10.80 20.06 9.26
N GLU A 624 -10.92 21.33 9.53
CA GLU A 624 -9.93 22.13 10.27
C GLU A 624 -10.31 22.24 11.75
N PRO A 625 -9.34 22.36 12.67
CA PRO A 625 -9.60 22.70 14.06
C PRO A 625 -10.36 24.01 14.23
N ASP A 626 -11.23 24.04 15.26
CA ASP A 626 -11.99 25.21 15.67
C ASP A 626 -12.00 25.36 17.21
N ALA A 627 -12.83 26.26 17.71
CA ALA A 627 -12.90 26.54 19.16
C ALA A 627 -13.39 25.33 19.97
N GLU A 628 -14.23 24.44 19.40
CA GLU A 628 -14.75 23.25 20.07
C GLU A 628 -13.78 22.07 19.99
N TYR A 629 -13.11 21.91 18.84
CA TYR A 629 -12.14 20.85 18.55
C TYR A 629 -10.79 21.47 18.13
N PRO A 630 -10.00 21.98 19.10
CA PRO A 630 -8.86 22.87 18.78
C PRO A 630 -7.59 22.17 18.30
N LEU A 631 -7.56 20.84 18.28
CA LEU A 631 -6.39 20.06 17.89
C LEU A 631 -6.60 19.36 16.55
N TYR A 632 -5.53 19.23 15.78
CA TYR A 632 -5.45 18.25 14.72
C TYR A 632 -5.28 16.85 15.30
N LEU A 633 -5.93 15.86 14.70
CA LEU A 633 -5.69 14.46 14.98
C LEU A 633 -5.25 13.74 13.71
N THR A 634 -4.17 12.94 13.83
CA THR A 634 -3.67 12.11 12.73
C THR A 634 -3.56 10.64 13.14
N SER A 635 -3.80 9.74 12.18
CA SER A 635 -3.48 8.31 12.37
C SER A 635 -2.00 8.04 12.13
N MET A 636 -1.42 7.08 12.88
CA MET A 636 -0.03 6.72 12.73
C MET A 636 0.21 5.21 12.72
N ARG A 637 1.40 4.80 12.27
CA ARG A 637 1.93 3.43 12.41
C ARG A 637 2.88 3.32 13.59
N VAL A 638 3.09 2.08 14.02
CA VAL A 638 4.11 1.69 14.99
C VAL A 638 5.00 0.62 14.39
N ILE A 639 6.23 0.52 14.89
CA ILE A 639 7.22 -0.42 14.32
C ILE A 639 6.85 -1.89 14.60
N ASP A 640 6.16 -2.15 15.72
CA ASP A 640 5.86 -3.50 16.21
C ASP A 640 4.70 -4.15 15.48
N HIS A 641 3.72 -3.36 15.03
CA HIS A 641 2.52 -3.89 14.41
C HIS A 641 2.39 -3.57 12.92
N TRP A 642 1.78 -4.52 12.21
CA TRP A 642 1.43 -4.39 10.81
C TRP A 642 -0.07 -4.16 10.66
N HIS A 643 -0.45 -3.02 10.08
CA HIS A 643 -1.86 -2.61 9.85
C HIS A 643 -2.75 -2.81 11.10
N THR A 644 -3.71 -3.74 11.03
CA THR A 644 -4.71 -4.06 12.07
C THR A 644 -4.20 -5.02 13.14
N ALA A 645 -2.90 -5.30 13.17
CA ALA A 645 -2.25 -6.28 14.04
C ALA A 645 -2.76 -7.73 13.92
N THR A 646 -3.66 -8.05 12.99
CA THR A 646 -4.23 -9.40 12.82
C THR A 646 -3.14 -10.48 12.76
N MET A 647 -2.01 -10.20 12.08
CA MET A 647 -0.84 -11.10 12.04
C MET A 647 0.13 -10.85 13.20
N THR A 648 0.59 -9.61 13.38
CA THR A 648 1.64 -9.28 14.36
C THR A 648 1.17 -9.41 15.80
N GLY A 649 -0.12 -9.30 16.07
CA GLY A 649 -0.73 -9.58 17.38
C GLY A 649 -0.62 -11.06 17.81
N LYS A 650 -0.27 -11.98 16.88
CA LYS A 650 0.00 -13.39 17.17
C LYS A 650 1.44 -13.65 17.64
N VAL A 651 2.27 -12.60 17.69
CA VAL A 651 3.65 -12.66 18.16
C VAL A 651 3.72 -12.03 19.55
N PRO A 652 3.94 -12.83 20.62
CA PRO A 652 3.90 -12.33 22.00
C PRO A 652 4.87 -11.18 22.26
N GLU A 653 6.08 -11.21 21.66
CA GLU A 653 7.10 -10.20 21.82
C GLU A 653 6.66 -8.85 21.23
N LEU A 654 6.04 -8.86 20.05
CA LEU A 654 5.52 -7.66 19.39
C LEU A 654 4.30 -7.11 20.15
N GLN A 655 3.42 -7.99 20.60
CA GLN A 655 2.25 -7.62 21.41
C GLN A 655 2.65 -7.04 22.76
N LYS A 656 3.73 -7.55 23.39
CA LYS A 656 4.27 -7.00 24.64
C LYS A 656 4.93 -5.64 24.43
N ALA A 657 5.60 -5.43 23.31
CA ALA A 657 6.28 -4.17 23.00
C ALA A 657 5.28 -3.02 22.80
N ASN A 658 4.11 -3.31 22.20
CA ASN A 658 3.06 -2.32 21.96
C ASN A 658 1.67 -2.96 22.17
N PRO A 659 1.21 -3.08 23.44
CA PRO A 659 0.05 -3.90 23.77
C PRO A 659 -1.31 -3.29 23.40
N ALA A 660 -1.39 -1.94 23.29
CA ALA A 660 -2.63 -1.22 23.06
C ALA A 660 -2.39 0.13 22.37
N ALA A 661 -3.43 0.67 21.76
CA ALA A 661 -3.40 2.02 21.19
C ALA A 661 -3.27 3.08 22.32
N TYR A 662 -2.64 4.18 21.99
CA TYR A 662 -2.39 5.33 22.87
C TYR A 662 -2.54 6.62 22.07
N VAL A 663 -2.57 7.77 22.73
CA VAL A 663 -2.50 9.07 22.08
C VAL A 663 -1.16 9.74 22.37
N GLU A 664 -0.42 10.14 21.34
CA GLU A 664 0.74 11.03 21.47
C GLU A 664 0.27 12.48 21.55
N ILE A 665 0.74 13.19 22.55
CA ILE A 665 0.42 14.61 22.79
C ILE A 665 1.69 15.39 23.10
N ASN A 666 1.78 16.61 22.54
CA ASN A 666 2.88 17.53 22.85
C ASN A 666 2.84 17.98 24.30
N PRO A 667 4.00 18.14 24.98
CA PRO A 667 4.06 18.60 26.38
C PRO A 667 3.30 19.91 26.64
N GLN A 668 3.35 20.87 25.74
CA GLN A 668 2.62 22.15 25.88
C GLN A 668 1.11 21.96 25.85
N ASP A 669 0.60 21.08 24.98
CA ASP A 669 -0.83 20.78 24.90
C ASP A 669 -1.30 19.93 26.08
N ALA A 670 -0.45 19.00 26.56
CA ALA A 670 -0.68 18.20 27.74
C ALA A 670 -0.80 19.08 29.00
N GLU A 671 0.12 20.02 29.20
CA GLU A 671 0.10 20.97 30.30
C GLU A 671 -1.18 21.82 30.31
N LYS A 672 -1.56 22.39 29.14
CA LYS A 672 -2.81 23.16 29.01
C LYS A 672 -4.06 22.35 29.35
N ALA A 673 -4.06 21.05 29.07
CA ALA A 673 -5.16 20.14 29.36
C ALA A 673 -5.07 19.46 30.74
N GLY A 674 -4.03 19.75 31.54
CA GLY A 674 -3.80 19.10 32.84
C GLY A 674 -3.49 17.60 32.76
N ILE A 675 -2.92 17.15 31.64
CA ILE A 675 -2.64 15.74 31.32
C ILE A 675 -1.17 15.43 31.63
N ARG A 676 -0.92 14.28 32.25
CA ARG A 676 0.41 13.75 32.55
C ARG A 676 0.66 12.47 31.75
N GLN A 677 1.91 12.06 31.69
CA GLN A 677 2.30 10.78 31.12
C GLN A 677 1.47 9.62 31.74
N ASP A 678 0.97 8.73 30.89
CA ASP A 678 0.16 7.55 31.22
C ASP A 678 -1.23 7.84 31.86
N ASP A 679 -1.63 9.11 31.96
CA ASP A 679 -3.03 9.43 32.30
C ASP A 679 -3.98 8.80 31.27
N THR A 680 -5.11 8.28 31.75
CA THR A 680 -6.23 7.93 30.87
C THR A 680 -6.92 9.21 30.42
N VAL A 681 -7.04 9.40 29.11
CA VAL A 681 -7.63 10.58 28.50
C VAL A 681 -8.74 10.20 27.53
N ILE A 682 -9.71 11.07 27.38
CA ILE A 682 -10.75 10.96 26.35
C ILE A 682 -10.32 11.81 25.15
N VAL A 683 -10.05 11.14 24.04
CA VAL A 683 -9.91 11.78 22.71
C VAL A 683 -11.28 11.79 22.07
N GLU A 684 -11.72 12.95 21.60
CA GLU A 684 -13.04 13.13 21.03
C GLU A 684 -12.97 13.89 19.70
N THR A 685 -13.75 13.41 18.73
CA THR A 685 -14.03 14.08 17.46
C THR A 685 -15.52 14.20 17.26
N ARG A 686 -16.00 14.87 16.22
CA ARG A 686 -17.45 14.95 15.92
C ARG A 686 -18.12 13.59 15.67
N ARG A 687 -17.34 12.50 15.52
CA ARG A 687 -17.82 11.16 15.12
C ARG A 687 -17.71 10.12 16.23
N ALA A 688 -16.76 10.29 17.14
CA ALA A 688 -16.52 9.32 18.21
C ALA A 688 -15.76 9.94 19.38
N ALA A 689 -15.87 9.29 20.54
CA ALA A 689 -15.04 9.50 21.72
C ALA A 689 -14.39 8.17 22.12
N MET A 690 -13.16 8.21 22.61
CA MET A 690 -12.41 7.01 23.01
C MET A 690 -11.44 7.30 24.14
N GLU A 691 -11.41 6.42 25.13
CA GLU A 691 -10.41 6.43 26.19
C GLU A 691 -9.12 5.80 25.71
N LEU A 692 -8.00 6.52 25.87
CA LEU A 692 -6.66 6.11 25.49
C LEU A 692 -5.65 6.54 26.58
N PRO A 693 -4.58 5.79 26.84
CA PRO A 693 -3.47 6.28 27.64
C PRO A 693 -2.71 7.39 26.90
N ALA A 694 -2.35 8.45 27.62
CA ALA A 694 -1.59 9.55 27.08
C ALA A 694 -0.08 9.23 27.05
N ARG A 695 0.56 9.46 25.91
CA ARG A 695 2.01 9.46 25.78
C ARG A 695 2.47 10.89 25.52
N VAL A 696 3.01 11.53 26.55
CA VAL A 696 3.48 12.92 26.46
C VAL A 696 4.91 12.92 25.90
N SER A 697 5.10 13.54 24.74
CA SER A 697 6.41 13.62 24.08
C SER A 697 6.46 14.76 23.06
N ASP A 698 7.67 15.19 22.69
CA ASP A 698 7.94 16.22 21.66
C ASP A 698 7.87 15.68 20.22
N VAL A 699 7.39 14.45 20.04
CA VAL A 699 7.24 13.84 18.72
C VAL A 699 6.19 14.58 17.89
N CYS A 700 5.04 14.89 18.46
CA CYS A 700 4.05 15.74 17.83
C CYS A 700 4.38 17.22 18.02
N ARG A 701 4.17 18.03 16.97
CA ARG A 701 4.20 19.50 17.13
C ARG A 701 3.04 19.97 18.00
N PRO A 702 3.13 21.14 18.65
CA PRO A 702 1.99 21.73 19.36
C PRO A 702 0.77 21.88 18.44
N GLY A 703 -0.42 21.58 18.99
CA GLY A 703 -1.69 21.57 18.27
C GLY A 703 -1.97 20.29 17.45
N LEU A 704 -1.14 19.24 17.57
CA LEU A 704 -1.33 17.97 16.90
C LEU A 704 -1.28 16.82 17.91
N ILE A 705 -2.25 15.92 17.85
CA ILE A 705 -2.24 14.61 18.51
C ILE A 705 -2.21 13.48 17.48
N ALA A 706 -1.61 12.33 17.85
CA ALA A 706 -1.50 11.20 16.96
C ALA A 706 -1.90 9.89 17.64
N VAL A 707 -2.61 9.01 16.93
CA VAL A 707 -3.10 7.73 17.44
C VAL A 707 -2.75 6.58 16.49
N PRO A 708 -2.24 5.43 16.99
CA PRO A 708 -1.98 4.26 16.16
C PRO A 708 -3.28 3.49 15.90
N PHE A 709 -3.47 3.01 14.67
CA PHE A 709 -4.72 2.37 14.24
C PHE A 709 -4.69 0.83 14.30
N PHE A 710 -3.68 0.23 14.93
CA PHE A 710 -3.50 -1.23 14.91
C PHE A 710 -4.45 -1.99 15.84
N ASP A 711 -4.90 -1.39 16.94
CA ASP A 711 -5.60 -2.05 18.03
C ASP A 711 -7.05 -2.41 17.66
N PRO A 712 -7.42 -3.72 17.63
CA PRO A 712 -8.78 -4.13 17.31
C PRO A 712 -9.80 -3.81 18.41
N LYS A 713 -9.35 -3.47 19.62
CA LYS A 713 -10.21 -3.05 20.74
C LYS A 713 -10.45 -1.54 20.77
N LYS A 714 -9.57 -0.77 20.11
CA LYS A 714 -9.63 0.70 20.01
C LYS A 714 -9.68 1.11 18.53
N LEU A 715 -10.89 1.07 17.95
CA LEU A 715 -11.11 1.27 16.51
C LEU A 715 -10.94 2.74 16.11
N VAL A 716 -9.71 3.20 16.02
CA VAL A 716 -9.30 4.60 15.81
C VAL A 716 -9.93 5.22 14.55
N ASN A 717 -10.20 4.42 13.53
CA ASN A 717 -10.84 4.92 12.31
C ASN A 717 -12.31 5.37 12.50
N LYS A 718 -12.89 5.21 13.68
CA LYS A 718 -14.13 5.89 14.07
C LYS A 718 -13.99 7.41 14.17
N PHE A 719 -12.78 7.91 14.39
CA PHE A 719 -12.48 9.33 14.49
C PHE A 719 -12.51 10.07 13.15
N PHE A 720 -12.11 9.39 12.07
CA PHE A 720 -11.89 10.02 10.77
C PHE A 720 -13.18 10.12 9.96
N LEU A 721 -13.23 11.15 9.13
CA LEU A 721 -14.34 11.38 8.20
C LEU A 721 -14.17 10.52 6.94
N ASP A 722 -15.27 10.36 6.22
CA ASP A 722 -15.31 9.65 4.95
C ASP A 722 -15.20 10.56 3.72
N ALA A 723 -14.65 11.78 3.92
CA ALA A 723 -14.25 12.64 2.81
C ALA A 723 -13.06 12.01 2.06
N PHE A 724 -13.01 12.20 0.77
CA PHE A 724 -12.02 11.59 -0.10
C PHE A 724 -11.54 12.55 -1.20
N ASP A 725 -10.39 12.25 -1.77
CA ASP A 725 -9.88 12.93 -2.97
C ASP A 725 -10.83 12.66 -4.15
N PRO A 726 -11.34 13.70 -4.83
CA PRO A 726 -12.36 13.52 -5.86
C PRO A 726 -11.87 12.77 -7.12
N ALA A 727 -10.56 12.77 -7.38
CA ALA A 727 -9.98 12.09 -8.53
C ALA A 727 -9.62 10.62 -8.23
N SER A 728 -9.00 10.36 -7.08
CA SER A 728 -8.55 9.03 -6.71
C SER A 728 -9.56 8.23 -5.90
N GLN A 729 -10.50 8.89 -5.25
CA GLN A 729 -11.45 8.33 -4.29
C GLN A 729 -10.76 7.74 -3.04
N GLU A 730 -9.55 8.20 -2.72
CA GLU A 730 -8.83 7.82 -1.51
C GLU A 730 -9.27 8.68 -0.32
N PRO A 731 -9.66 8.06 0.83
CA PRO A 731 -10.17 8.80 1.97
C PRO A 731 -9.10 9.58 2.75
N GLU A 732 -9.57 10.60 3.47
CA GLU A 732 -8.79 11.41 4.41
C GLU A 732 -8.61 10.66 5.75
N TYR A 733 -7.39 10.15 6.03
CA TYR A 733 -7.07 9.50 7.31
C TYR A 733 -6.04 10.27 8.14
N LYS A 734 -5.58 11.41 7.61
CA LYS A 734 -4.45 12.12 8.20
C LYS A 734 -4.83 13.39 8.91
N ILE A 735 -6.06 13.86 8.72
CA ILE A 735 -6.51 15.10 9.34
C ILE A 735 -7.98 15.00 9.73
N CYS A 736 -8.25 15.25 11.00
CA CYS A 736 -9.55 15.67 11.48
C CYS A 736 -9.35 16.57 12.71
N ALA A 737 -10.41 17.29 13.10
CA ALA A 737 -10.43 18.12 14.29
C ALA A 737 -10.78 17.27 15.52
N ALA A 738 -10.09 17.51 16.64
CA ALA A 738 -10.26 16.77 17.88
C ALA A 738 -10.11 17.65 19.10
N ARG A 739 -10.63 17.16 20.23
CA ARG A 739 -10.33 17.66 21.56
C ARG A 739 -9.89 16.51 22.47
N ILE A 740 -9.15 16.87 23.50
CA ILE A 740 -8.65 15.91 24.49
C ILE A 740 -8.92 16.45 25.89
N ARG A 741 -9.32 15.57 26.80
CA ARG A 741 -9.49 15.89 28.22
C ARG A 741 -9.13 14.70 29.07
N LYS A 742 -8.83 14.90 30.32
CA LYS A 742 -8.63 13.84 31.30
C LYS A 742 -9.95 13.06 31.48
N ALA A 743 -9.85 11.72 31.60
CA ALA A 743 -11.01 10.84 31.78
C ALA A 743 -11.68 11.04 33.15
#